data_6aead09094302439cceb646a2253b9d1
#
_entry.id   6aead09094302439cceb646a2253b9d1
#
_cell.length_a   1.000
_cell.length_b   1.000
_cell.length_c   1.000
_cell.angle_alpha   90.00
_cell.angle_beta   90.00
_cell.angle_gamma   90.00
#
_symmetry.space_group_name_H-M   'P 1'
#
loop_
_entity.id
_entity.type
_entity.pdbx_description
1 polymer ?
#
loop_
_entity_poly.entity_id
_entity_poly.type
_entity_poly.pdbx_seq_one_letter_code
_entity_poly.pdbx_strand_id
1 'polypeptide(L)'
;MHKSATLIILVLVGALYGLSQWNEQKKTDDQEQIKVLGQSQALLAGIGQDDFTRLAGLRIDNLRNGTQVTMERDGAGTWFLTDPVAWPAEPSILNLLFTTLQRSRGVEVLDVTAEAAGLEPPKVICDFTFADSDVAQVSGRWRIEIGDPDLDPKRLFLASTGPDGKRHIMRVTRTLESTFQRFVPDYRKKDILRFDPEDIIAFRRTGAKTLNTQIDIGVSIGPAKPKVPNPLIRGEAWEGIDLDFQSDKAGWRMSAPFDGRMDPQPLSLLLRALSQLDCTGFQAEAAQIPGLFGLDDPEMEIELRNADGESFHLEFSRTPTERDLSHQSGYDADKAEWLCRIKGKPTVFEVTSDTVMLCSAPATIFFDYRILRGDLAGADSFTYQAAGKATKLERLQDGLGGSRWVVSGQTATGKAIEQLPAATDLVEAFLAEFRQAELGDIRPSETWPAMFVAETISVDMFGQERGGEFARDSEPDSTGYLFRRFGDQAIVEVSKAPRDMLLTGPEHFLDRRVHEYEELRISTVVLERVTPGPDSATAEIQSVTFERSGDTGRWNQAGATEEAKDFALIVDRLRSIKTLTWDLDERPALSAPIQVTLNVPAEPGPRGRPAETVVFTIGNGAGAPDPCELTPASDAKDRGRANLFPGLWDALDHLL
;
A
#
# COMPACT_ATOMS: atom_id res chain seq x y z
N MET A 1 -27.19 -14.18 59.05
CA MET A 1 -26.45 -13.27 58.19
C MET A 1 -25.20 -12.57 58.79
N HIS A 2 -24.90 -12.76 60.13
CA HIS A 2 -23.76 -12.07 60.74
C HIS A 2 -22.38 -12.77 60.63
N LYS A 3 -22.35 -14.09 60.41
CA LYS A 3 -21.05 -14.83 60.31
C LYS A 3 -20.23 -14.55 59.08
N SER A 4 -20.86 -14.22 57.95
CA SER A 4 -20.17 -13.91 56.69
C SER A 4 -19.51 -12.51 56.69
N ALA A 5 -20.12 -11.54 57.35
CA ALA A 5 -19.57 -10.20 57.48
C ALA A 5 -18.31 -10.17 58.35
N THR A 6 -18.28 -10.96 59.43
CA THR A 6 -17.12 -11.06 60.30
C THR A 6 -15.94 -11.72 59.62
N LEU A 7 -16.18 -12.70 58.73
CA LEU A 7 -15.11 -13.34 57.96
C LEU A 7 -14.50 -12.38 56.94
N ILE A 8 -15.31 -11.59 56.26
CA ILE A 8 -14.84 -10.58 55.30
C ILE A 8 -14.01 -9.51 55.98
N ILE A 9 -14.40 -9.05 57.15
CA ILE A 9 -13.67 -8.07 57.95
C ILE A 9 -12.31 -8.64 58.39
N LEU A 10 -12.25 -9.91 58.80
CA LEU A 10 -11.00 -10.58 59.20
C LEU A 10 -10.03 -10.72 58.01
N VAL A 11 -10.53 -11.05 56.83
CA VAL A 11 -9.70 -11.12 55.60
C VAL A 11 -9.19 -9.75 55.17
N LEU A 12 -10.03 -8.70 55.27
CA LEU A 12 -9.62 -7.33 54.99
C LEU A 12 -8.57 -6.81 55.98
N VAL A 13 -8.72 -7.07 57.25
CA VAL A 13 -7.74 -6.70 58.27
C VAL A 13 -6.43 -7.46 58.10
N GLY A 14 -6.48 -8.76 57.76
CA GLY A 14 -5.29 -9.54 57.39
C GLY A 14 -4.57 -9.04 56.16
N ALA A 15 -5.31 -8.63 55.14
CA ALA A 15 -4.73 -8.04 53.90
C ALA A 15 -4.11 -6.65 54.16
N LEU A 16 -4.76 -5.82 54.95
CA LEU A 16 -4.23 -4.50 55.36
C LEU A 16 -3.00 -4.63 56.25
N TYR A 17 -2.97 -5.62 57.15
CA TYR A 17 -1.78 -5.90 57.95
C TYR A 17 -0.61 -6.42 57.11
N GLY A 18 -0.90 -7.31 56.15
CA GLY A 18 0.10 -7.79 55.18
C GLY A 18 0.67 -6.68 54.31
N LEU A 19 -0.20 -5.78 53.81
CA LEU A 19 0.19 -4.59 53.08
C LEU A 19 1.04 -3.60 53.93
N SER A 20 0.68 -3.43 55.21
CA SER A 20 1.45 -2.59 56.12
C SER A 20 2.83 -3.16 56.39
N GLN A 21 2.95 -4.46 56.65
CA GLN A 21 4.26 -5.13 56.84
C GLN A 21 5.10 -5.10 55.58
N TRP A 22 4.49 -5.31 54.43
CA TRP A 22 5.21 -5.20 53.12
C TRP A 22 5.70 -3.79 52.89
N ASN A 23 4.91 -2.76 53.21
CA ASN A 23 5.28 -1.36 53.05
C ASN A 23 6.36 -0.92 54.05
N GLU A 24 6.38 -1.46 55.26
CA GLU A 24 7.46 -1.22 56.26
C GLU A 24 8.74 -1.91 55.84
N GLN A 25 8.65 -3.14 55.29
CA GLN A 25 9.81 -3.87 54.81
C GLN A 25 10.41 -3.16 53.61
N LYS A 26 9.56 -2.65 52.67
CA LYS A 26 9.98 -1.85 51.54
C LYS A 26 10.66 -0.53 51.97
N LYS A 27 10.14 0.16 52.99
CA LYS A 27 10.78 1.37 53.56
C LYS A 27 12.12 1.08 54.20
N THR A 28 12.29 -0.05 54.86
CA THR A 28 13.55 -0.48 55.44
C THR A 28 14.57 -0.81 54.35
N ASP A 29 14.14 -1.52 53.30
CA ASP A 29 14.96 -1.83 52.13
C ASP A 29 15.38 -0.54 51.40
N ASP A 30 14.46 0.43 51.24
CA ASP A 30 14.76 1.74 50.64
C ASP A 30 15.73 2.57 51.49
N GLN A 31 15.59 2.52 52.82
CA GLN A 31 16.51 3.21 53.75
C GLN A 31 17.91 2.57 53.78
N GLU A 32 17.99 1.24 53.70
CA GLU A 32 19.29 0.56 53.54
C GLU A 32 19.91 0.86 52.20
N GLN A 33 19.12 0.88 51.11
CA GLN A 33 19.61 1.29 49.80
C GLN A 33 20.15 2.74 49.80
N ILE A 34 19.42 3.67 50.43
CA ILE A 34 19.90 5.08 50.55
C ILE A 34 21.19 5.17 51.36
N LYS A 35 21.35 4.36 52.43
CA LYS A 35 22.54 4.33 53.23
C LYS A 35 23.73 3.70 52.50
N VAL A 36 23.48 2.68 51.67
CA VAL A 36 24.49 2.07 50.79
C VAL A 36 24.87 3.00 49.63
N LEU A 37 23.90 3.71 49.05
CA LEU A 37 24.15 4.71 48.03
C LEU A 37 24.98 5.89 48.53
N GLY A 38 24.84 6.29 49.82
CA GLY A 38 25.65 7.36 50.44
C GLY A 38 27.14 6.99 50.63
N GLN A 39 27.47 5.69 50.60
CA GLN A 39 28.86 5.18 50.70
C GLN A 39 29.39 4.63 49.38
N SER A 40 28.55 4.62 48.34
CA SER A 40 28.90 4.01 47.04
C SER A 40 29.70 4.97 46.17
N GLN A 41 30.68 4.42 45.48
CA GLN A 41 31.54 5.12 44.54
C GLN A 41 31.23 4.70 43.10
N ALA A 42 31.57 5.58 42.15
CA ALA A 42 31.54 5.22 40.74
C ALA A 42 32.57 4.10 40.47
N LEU A 43 32.21 3.13 39.59
CA LEU A 43 33.13 2.03 39.26
C LEU A 43 34.44 2.54 38.62
N LEU A 44 34.35 3.58 37.84
CA LEU A 44 35.47 4.28 37.22
C LEU A 44 35.60 5.65 37.92
N ALA A 45 36.39 5.71 38.97
CA ALA A 45 36.54 6.90 39.79
C ALA A 45 37.12 8.07 38.96
N GLY A 46 36.44 9.22 38.97
CA GLY A 46 36.85 10.39 38.20
C GLY A 46 36.36 10.45 36.75
N ILE A 47 35.66 9.42 36.26
CA ILE A 47 35.04 9.44 34.94
C ILE A 47 33.58 9.88 35.08
N GLY A 48 33.24 11.00 34.47
CA GLY A 48 31.89 11.51 34.35
C GLY A 48 31.14 10.93 33.16
N GLN A 49 29.85 11.28 33.06
CA GLN A 49 29.02 10.82 31.94
C GLN A 49 29.56 11.28 30.59
N ASP A 50 30.03 12.49 30.50
CA ASP A 50 30.55 13.11 29.27
C ASP A 50 31.88 12.50 28.82
N ASP A 51 32.65 11.94 29.75
CA ASP A 51 33.97 11.34 29.43
C ASP A 51 33.82 10.06 28.59
N PHE A 52 32.67 9.33 28.69
CA PHE A 52 32.43 8.15 27.83
C PHE A 52 32.34 8.49 26.35
N THR A 53 32.05 9.73 26.00
CA THR A 53 32.11 10.19 24.60
C THR A 53 33.54 10.17 24.05
N ARG A 54 34.55 10.16 24.94
CA ARG A 54 35.99 10.17 24.64
C ARG A 54 36.58 8.76 24.69
N LEU A 55 35.78 7.74 25.00
CA LEU A 55 36.26 6.37 24.98
C LEU A 55 36.65 6.01 23.54
N ALA A 56 37.93 5.63 23.37
CA ALA A 56 38.52 5.31 22.07
C ALA A 56 38.70 3.82 21.84
N GLY A 57 38.87 3.04 22.91
CA GLY A 57 39.07 1.60 22.83
C GLY A 57 38.48 0.86 24.02
N LEU A 58 38.02 -0.36 23.75
CA LEU A 58 37.45 -1.28 24.72
C LEU A 58 37.96 -2.67 24.42
N ARG A 59 38.52 -3.36 25.42
CA ARG A 59 38.86 -4.79 25.33
C ARG A 59 38.12 -5.55 26.43
N ILE A 60 37.50 -6.64 26.09
CA ILE A 60 36.81 -7.55 27.02
C ILE A 60 37.37 -8.93 26.85
N ASP A 61 37.96 -9.44 27.93
CA ASP A 61 38.43 -10.82 28.03
C ASP A 61 37.52 -11.57 29.03
N ASN A 62 36.62 -12.39 28.56
CA ASN A 62 35.77 -13.22 29.40
C ASN A 62 36.41 -14.61 29.51
N LEU A 63 37.13 -14.82 30.60
CA LEU A 63 37.89 -16.06 30.86
C LEU A 63 36.99 -17.27 31.14
N ARG A 64 35.70 -17.01 31.45
CA ARG A 64 34.73 -18.06 31.75
C ARG A 64 34.21 -18.78 30.50
N ASN A 65 33.96 -18.04 29.44
CA ASN A 65 33.43 -18.56 28.19
C ASN A 65 34.43 -18.51 27.03
N GLY A 66 35.66 -18.03 27.30
CA GLY A 66 36.74 -17.94 26.31
C GLY A 66 36.56 -16.78 25.31
N THR A 67 35.62 -15.87 25.53
CA THR A 67 35.39 -14.73 24.62
C THR A 67 36.43 -13.66 24.85
N GLN A 68 37.13 -13.27 23.78
CA GLN A 68 38.01 -12.12 23.73
C GLN A 68 37.52 -11.18 22.59
N VAL A 69 37.32 -9.92 22.92
CA VAL A 69 36.85 -8.90 21.96
C VAL A 69 37.63 -7.62 22.18
N THR A 70 38.21 -7.08 21.12
CA THR A 70 38.78 -5.73 21.12
C THR A 70 37.97 -4.87 20.16
N MET A 71 37.60 -3.68 20.60
CA MET A 71 36.83 -2.72 19.86
C MET A 71 37.50 -1.36 19.91
N GLU A 72 37.49 -0.65 18.79
CA GLU A 72 38.04 0.69 18.65
C GLU A 72 37.02 1.62 18.02
N ARG A 73 37.12 2.90 18.34
CA ARG A 73 36.25 3.92 17.79
C ARG A 73 37.03 4.70 16.75
N ASP A 74 36.43 4.83 15.56
CA ASP A 74 37.01 5.60 14.44
C ASP A 74 36.86 7.12 14.63
N GLY A 75 37.47 7.89 13.72
CA GLY A 75 37.40 9.36 13.75
C GLY A 75 35.99 9.92 13.49
N ALA A 76 35.04 9.14 12.95
CA ALA A 76 33.67 9.52 12.79
C ALA A 76 32.78 9.18 14.00
N GLY A 77 33.37 8.49 14.98
CA GLY A 77 32.68 8.11 16.22
C GLY A 77 32.00 6.74 16.17
N THR A 78 32.21 5.98 15.10
CA THR A 78 31.67 4.62 14.92
C THR A 78 32.59 3.61 15.59
N TRP A 79 31.98 2.62 16.25
CA TRP A 79 32.72 1.53 16.90
C TRP A 79 32.88 0.32 15.97
N PHE A 80 34.06 -0.26 15.97
CA PHE A 80 34.42 -1.46 15.24
C PHE A 80 35.10 -2.48 16.14
N LEU A 81 34.75 -3.76 15.96
CA LEU A 81 35.58 -4.84 16.46
C LEU A 81 36.86 -4.86 15.61
N THR A 82 38.01 -5.03 16.29
CA THR A 82 39.32 -5.19 15.64
C THR A 82 39.87 -6.60 15.85
N ASP A 83 39.45 -7.27 16.93
CA ASP A 83 39.80 -8.64 17.25
C ASP A 83 38.61 -9.36 17.91
N PRO A 84 38.29 -10.62 17.58
CA PRO A 84 38.98 -11.54 16.66
C PRO A 84 38.66 -11.28 15.18
N VAL A 85 37.73 -10.39 14.87
CA VAL A 85 37.30 -10.09 13.49
C VAL A 85 37.07 -8.59 13.33
N ALA A 86 37.50 -8.06 12.20
CA ALA A 86 37.21 -6.67 11.85
C ALA A 86 35.75 -6.52 11.38
N TRP A 87 34.90 -5.92 12.21
CA TRP A 87 33.47 -5.79 11.94
C TRP A 87 32.86 -4.58 12.67
N PRO A 88 31.85 -3.90 12.09
CA PRO A 88 31.11 -2.87 12.80
C PRO A 88 30.52 -3.40 14.10
N ALA A 89 30.67 -2.66 15.19
CA ALA A 89 30.11 -3.04 16.48
C ALA A 89 28.62 -2.69 16.57
N GLU A 90 27.87 -3.49 17.35
CA GLU A 90 26.44 -3.27 17.61
C GLU A 90 26.23 -2.10 18.59
N PRO A 91 25.68 -0.95 18.13
CA PRO A 91 25.58 0.23 18.97
C PRO A 91 24.68 0.04 20.19
N SER A 92 23.64 -0.76 20.09
CA SER A 92 22.67 -1.02 21.17
C SER A 92 23.35 -1.73 22.35
N ILE A 93 24.23 -2.68 22.05
CA ILE A 93 24.98 -3.44 23.06
C ILE A 93 26.01 -2.55 23.74
N LEU A 94 26.74 -1.74 22.98
CA LEU A 94 27.70 -0.79 23.53
C LEU A 94 27.03 0.27 24.40
N ASN A 95 25.92 0.82 23.96
CA ASN A 95 25.13 1.79 24.74
C ASN A 95 24.62 1.18 26.05
N LEU A 96 24.17 -0.08 26.03
CA LEU A 96 23.76 -0.79 27.23
C LEU A 96 24.94 -0.97 28.17
N LEU A 97 26.09 -1.39 27.66
CA LEU A 97 27.32 -1.58 28.45
C LEU A 97 27.77 -0.26 29.10
N PHE A 98 27.87 0.81 28.32
CA PHE A 98 28.29 2.12 28.83
C PHE A 98 27.28 2.69 29.82
N THR A 99 25.98 2.60 29.54
CA THR A 99 24.95 3.06 30.48
C THR A 99 24.96 2.25 31.76
N THR A 100 25.18 0.94 31.70
CA THR A 100 25.31 0.09 32.90
C THR A 100 26.53 0.50 33.73
N LEU A 101 27.67 0.70 33.10
CA LEU A 101 28.88 1.16 33.79
C LEU A 101 28.69 2.52 34.46
N GLN A 102 28.11 3.50 33.74
CA GLN A 102 27.86 4.82 34.25
C GLN A 102 26.93 4.83 35.49
N ARG A 103 25.91 3.99 35.46
CA ARG A 103 24.88 3.89 36.52
C ARG A 103 25.33 3.03 37.68
N SER A 104 26.20 2.09 37.45
CA SER A 104 26.67 1.16 38.48
C SER A 104 27.51 1.86 39.54
N ARG A 105 27.28 1.51 40.78
CA ARG A 105 27.98 1.99 41.95
C ARG A 105 28.52 0.81 42.77
N GLY A 106 29.68 0.95 43.31
CA GLY A 106 30.28 -0.05 44.19
C GLY A 106 30.55 0.51 45.59
N VAL A 107 30.50 -0.38 46.58
CA VAL A 107 30.96 -0.05 47.95
C VAL A 107 32.33 -0.70 48.12
N GLU A 108 33.34 0.13 48.43
CA GLU A 108 34.69 -0.36 48.61
C GLU A 108 34.79 -1.30 49.84
N VAL A 109 35.56 -2.37 49.69
CA VAL A 109 35.79 -3.38 50.71
C VAL A 109 37.29 -3.47 51.02
N LEU A 110 37.64 -3.13 52.27
CA LEU A 110 39.03 -3.10 52.68
C LEU A 110 39.57 -4.40 53.27
N ASP A 111 38.64 -5.32 53.67
CA ASP A 111 38.99 -6.51 54.45
C ASP A 111 38.95 -7.81 53.62
N VAL A 112 38.89 -7.71 52.29
CA VAL A 112 38.84 -8.87 51.38
C VAL A 112 40.07 -8.91 50.51
N THR A 113 40.73 -10.03 50.48
CA THR A 113 41.88 -10.27 49.57
C THR A 113 41.35 -10.51 48.13
N ALA A 114 42.18 -10.21 47.13
CA ALA A 114 41.82 -10.46 45.72
C ALA A 114 41.49 -11.92 45.44
N GLU A 115 42.20 -12.85 46.08
CA GLU A 115 41.95 -14.30 45.99
C GLU A 115 40.56 -14.67 46.55
N ALA A 116 40.23 -14.15 47.75
CA ALA A 116 38.93 -14.41 48.38
C ALA A 116 37.75 -13.73 47.63
N ALA A 117 38.01 -12.72 46.86
CA ALA A 117 37.04 -12.07 45.95
C ALA A 117 36.92 -12.73 44.59
N GLY A 118 37.67 -13.80 44.30
CA GLY A 118 37.70 -14.46 42.98
C GLY A 118 38.27 -13.58 41.88
N LEU A 119 39.19 -12.68 42.24
CA LEU A 119 39.88 -11.76 41.33
C LEU A 119 41.27 -12.23 40.93
N GLU A 120 41.66 -13.40 41.39
CA GLU A 120 42.92 -14.08 41.08
C GLU A 120 42.69 -15.58 40.81
N PRO A 121 42.37 -16.02 39.55
CA PRO A 121 42.13 -15.18 38.38
C PRO A 121 40.70 -14.58 38.34
N PRO A 122 40.49 -13.41 37.74
CA PRO A 122 39.15 -12.84 37.55
C PRO A 122 38.36 -13.61 36.50
N LYS A 123 37.05 -13.49 36.52
CA LYS A 123 36.16 -14.08 35.52
C LYS A 123 36.10 -13.33 34.21
N VAL A 124 36.11 -11.99 34.31
CA VAL A 124 36.09 -11.06 33.18
C VAL A 124 37.05 -9.94 33.45
N ILE A 125 37.80 -9.54 32.43
CA ILE A 125 38.66 -8.37 32.42
C ILE A 125 38.14 -7.40 31.37
N CYS A 126 37.98 -6.15 31.72
CA CYS A 126 37.55 -5.11 30.82
C CYS A 126 38.55 -3.94 30.88
N ASP A 127 39.23 -3.70 29.76
CA ASP A 127 40.16 -2.58 29.62
C ASP A 127 39.52 -1.48 28.78
N PHE A 128 39.53 -0.24 29.31
CA PHE A 128 39.01 0.96 28.64
C PHE A 128 40.18 1.88 28.30
N THR A 129 40.24 2.38 27.09
CA THR A 129 41.22 3.34 26.64
C THR A 129 40.51 4.64 26.27
N PHE A 130 40.83 5.72 26.95
CA PHE A 130 40.30 7.06 26.66
C PHE A 130 41.30 7.82 25.78
N ALA A 131 40.78 8.56 24.79
CA ALA A 131 41.58 9.40 23.92
C ALA A 131 42.26 10.52 24.74
N ASP A 132 43.50 10.80 24.42
CA ASP A 132 44.26 11.92 25.05
C ASP A 132 43.58 13.25 24.69
N SER A 133 43.55 14.16 25.67
CA SER A 133 43.02 15.51 25.48
C SER A 133 43.81 16.47 26.38
N ASP A 134 44.18 17.57 25.79
CA ASP A 134 44.89 18.67 26.49
C ASP A 134 44.03 19.38 27.56
N VAL A 135 42.73 19.18 27.55
CA VAL A 135 41.74 19.88 28.39
C VAL A 135 41.18 19.02 29.51
N ALA A 136 41.25 17.70 29.44
CA ALA A 136 40.62 16.84 30.42
C ALA A 136 41.61 16.02 31.24
N GLN A 137 41.33 15.90 32.54
CA GLN A 137 42.11 15.09 33.48
C GLN A 137 41.99 13.59 33.29
N VAL A 138 41.20 13.15 32.30
CA VAL A 138 40.93 11.73 32.04
C VAL A 138 41.62 11.30 30.73
N SER A 139 42.79 10.74 30.86
CA SER A 139 43.53 10.04 29.81
C SER A 139 44.08 8.74 30.38
N GLY A 140 44.39 7.76 29.51
CA GLY A 140 45.03 6.53 29.91
C GLY A 140 44.09 5.31 29.95
N ARG A 141 44.54 4.29 30.63
CA ARG A 141 43.85 2.99 30.70
C ARG A 141 43.17 2.81 32.05
N TRP A 142 41.93 2.31 31.95
CA TRP A 142 41.15 1.88 33.10
C TRP A 142 40.87 0.40 32.96
N ARG A 143 40.90 -0.31 34.08
CA ARG A 143 40.59 -1.75 34.09
C ARG A 143 39.50 -2.06 35.11
N ILE A 144 38.55 -2.89 34.70
CA ILE A 144 37.55 -3.52 35.55
C ILE A 144 37.77 -5.02 35.51
N GLU A 145 37.83 -5.65 36.68
CA GLU A 145 37.95 -7.08 36.84
C GLU A 145 36.71 -7.59 37.59
N ILE A 146 36.02 -8.61 37.08
CA ILE A 146 34.85 -9.19 37.74
C ILE A 146 35.27 -10.50 38.41
N GLY A 147 34.97 -10.58 39.69
CA GLY A 147 35.28 -11.74 40.55
C GLY A 147 34.11 -12.63 40.85
N ASP A 148 34.10 -13.21 42.03
CA ASP A 148 33.06 -14.14 42.50
C ASP A 148 31.82 -13.40 43.06
N PRO A 149 30.64 -14.11 43.12
CA PRO A 149 29.52 -13.64 43.89
C PRO A 149 29.87 -13.46 45.35
N ASP A 150 29.34 -12.43 46.02
CA ASP A 150 29.41 -12.23 47.44
C ASP A 150 28.50 -13.23 48.19
N LEU A 151 28.57 -13.27 49.51
CA LEU A 151 27.61 -13.98 50.36
C LEU A 151 26.16 -13.55 50.08
N ASP A 152 25.93 -12.28 49.71
CA ASP A 152 24.68 -11.81 49.15
C ASP A 152 24.59 -12.22 47.66
N PRO A 153 23.68 -13.11 47.27
CA PRO A 153 23.56 -13.59 45.88
C PRO A 153 23.20 -12.49 44.87
N LYS A 154 22.77 -11.30 45.33
CA LYS A 154 22.49 -10.14 44.48
C LYS A 154 23.73 -9.30 44.21
N ARG A 155 24.87 -9.62 44.82
CA ARG A 155 26.13 -8.86 44.73
C ARG A 155 27.28 -9.73 44.24
N LEU A 156 28.29 -9.09 43.71
CA LEU A 156 29.56 -9.71 43.33
C LEU A 156 30.73 -8.77 43.67
N PHE A 157 31.93 -9.33 43.70
CA PHE A 157 33.15 -8.57 43.83
C PHE A 157 33.63 -8.09 42.45
N LEU A 158 34.11 -6.85 42.45
CA LEU A 158 34.70 -6.19 41.29
C LEU A 158 35.95 -5.45 41.74
N ALA A 159 37.01 -5.51 40.96
CA ALA A 159 38.13 -4.61 41.12
C ALA A 159 38.13 -3.55 40.01
N SER A 160 38.37 -2.30 40.39
CA SER A 160 38.61 -1.18 39.47
C SER A 160 40.02 -0.64 39.67
N THR A 161 40.73 -0.49 38.54
CA THR A 161 42.10 0.08 38.54
C THR A 161 42.13 1.27 37.60
N GLY A 162 42.46 2.44 38.12
CA GLY A 162 42.61 3.67 37.36
C GLY A 162 44.02 3.87 36.79
N PRO A 163 44.26 4.98 36.08
CA PRO A 163 45.57 5.32 35.53
C PRO A 163 46.69 5.47 36.57
N ASP A 164 46.32 5.71 37.83
CA ASP A 164 47.25 5.77 38.95
C ASP A 164 47.77 4.39 39.41
N GLY A 165 47.27 3.31 38.81
CA GLY A 165 47.60 1.95 39.12
C GLY A 165 47.01 1.41 40.44
N LYS A 166 46.20 2.22 41.15
CA LYS A 166 45.54 1.76 42.37
C LYS A 166 44.37 0.87 42.07
N ARG A 167 44.37 -0.30 42.68
CA ARG A 167 43.30 -1.31 42.58
C ARG A 167 42.34 -1.20 43.76
N HIS A 168 41.06 -0.93 43.48
CA HIS A 168 40.00 -0.80 44.47
C HIS A 168 39.05 -1.97 44.36
N ILE A 169 38.90 -2.79 45.38
CA ILE A 169 37.95 -3.88 45.41
C ILE A 169 36.63 -3.40 45.97
N MET A 170 35.55 -3.64 45.21
CA MET A 170 34.22 -3.16 45.51
C MET A 170 33.19 -4.28 45.49
N ARG A 171 32.11 -4.14 46.25
CA ARG A 171 30.88 -4.90 46.09
C ARG A 171 29.93 -4.16 45.17
N VAL A 172 29.47 -4.84 44.11
CA VAL A 172 28.57 -4.27 43.09
C VAL A 172 27.38 -5.15 42.90
N THR A 173 26.34 -4.66 42.22
CA THR A 173 25.17 -5.49 41.87
C THR A 173 25.56 -6.54 40.84
N ARG A 174 25.02 -7.75 40.99
CA ARG A 174 25.33 -8.88 40.11
C ARG A 174 24.81 -8.69 38.67
N THR A 175 23.86 -7.80 38.44
CA THR A 175 23.39 -7.43 37.10
C THR A 175 24.51 -6.99 36.16
N LEU A 176 25.60 -6.48 36.71
CA LEU A 176 26.78 -6.12 35.91
C LEU A 176 27.45 -7.33 35.22
N GLU A 177 27.43 -8.51 35.87
CA GLU A 177 28.02 -9.74 35.32
C GLU A 177 27.41 -10.09 33.94
N SER A 178 26.09 -10.04 33.83
CA SER A 178 25.39 -10.39 32.59
C SER A 178 25.70 -9.46 31.41
N THR A 179 26.08 -8.22 31.71
CA THR A 179 26.43 -7.24 30.68
C THR A 179 27.72 -7.62 29.94
N PHE A 180 28.65 -8.31 30.63
CA PHE A 180 29.94 -8.75 30.08
C PHE A 180 29.99 -10.24 29.69
N GLN A 181 28.94 -11.01 29.98
CA GLN A 181 28.85 -12.44 29.64
C GLN A 181 28.28 -12.65 28.24
N ARG A 182 28.77 -11.91 27.26
CA ARG A 182 28.34 -12.00 25.87
C ARG A 182 29.39 -12.72 25.03
N PHE A 183 28.94 -13.28 23.91
CA PHE A 183 29.81 -13.89 22.91
C PHE A 183 30.20 -12.85 21.83
N VAL A 184 31.22 -13.14 21.05
CA VAL A 184 31.68 -12.27 19.94
C VAL A 184 30.53 -11.84 19.01
N PRO A 185 29.65 -12.74 18.58
CA PRO A 185 28.51 -12.39 17.71
C PRO A 185 27.56 -11.34 18.29
N ASP A 186 27.44 -11.27 19.63
CA ASP A 186 26.55 -10.31 20.27
C ASP A 186 27.06 -8.85 20.14
N TYR A 187 28.37 -8.67 20.03
CA TYR A 187 28.97 -7.35 19.86
C TYR A 187 29.03 -6.87 18.42
N ARG A 188 28.68 -7.72 17.46
CA ARG A 188 28.75 -7.43 16.03
C ARG A 188 27.41 -6.85 15.55
N LYS A 189 27.48 -5.82 14.71
CA LYS A 189 26.32 -5.32 13.99
C LYS A 189 25.76 -6.41 13.11
N LYS A 190 24.46 -6.64 13.21
CA LYS A 190 23.78 -7.75 12.52
C LYS A 190 23.34 -7.39 11.11
N ASP A 191 23.56 -6.18 10.68
CA ASP A 191 23.23 -5.74 9.32
C ASP A 191 24.04 -6.55 8.28
N ILE A 192 23.36 -7.24 7.37
CA ILE A 192 23.98 -7.86 6.21
C ILE A 192 24.06 -6.84 5.08
N LEU A 193 22.95 -6.14 4.83
CA LEU A 193 22.82 -5.20 3.72
C LEU A 193 22.01 -3.97 4.14
N ARG A 194 22.42 -2.80 3.65
CA ARG A 194 21.69 -1.54 3.79
C ARG A 194 21.78 -0.76 2.49
N PHE A 195 20.64 -0.33 1.97
CA PHE A 195 20.51 0.52 0.78
C PHE A 195 19.16 1.24 0.84
N ASP A 196 18.98 2.26 0.04
CA ASP A 196 17.67 2.87 -0.14
C ASP A 196 16.87 2.07 -1.18
N PRO A 197 15.70 1.50 -0.82
CA PRO A 197 14.86 0.77 -1.76
C PRO A 197 14.44 1.58 -3.01
N GLU A 198 14.36 2.91 -2.88
CA GLU A 198 13.95 3.80 -3.97
C GLU A 198 15.07 3.99 -5.01
N ASP A 199 16.33 3.79 -4.63
CA ASP A 199 17.48 3.90 -5.52
C ASP A 199 17.65 2.65 -6.42
N ILE A 200 16.98 1.54 -6.11
CA ILE A 200 17.13 0.29 -6.87
C ILE A 200 16.39 0.39 -8.20
N ILE A 201 17.13 0.13 -9.29
CA ILE A 201 16.61 0.16 -10.66
C ILE A 201 16.56 -1.21 -11.33
N ALA A 202 17.24 -2.20 -10.77
CA ALA A 202 17.18 -3.57 -11.28
C ALA A 202 17.25 -4.59 -10.14
N PHE A 203 16.51 -5.67 -10.30
CA PHE A 203 16.47 -6.83 -9.42
C PHE A 203 16.55 -8.08 -10.27
N ARG A 204 17.45 -8.98 -9.91
CA ARG A 204 17.56 -10.29 -10.53
C ARG A 204 17.64 -11.37 -9.47
N ARG A 205 16.89 -12.45 -9.67
CA ARG A 205 16.97 -13.65 -8.84
C ARG A 205 17.22 -14.85 -9.74
N THR A 206 18.15 -15.72 -9.34
CA THR A 206 18.42 -16.98 -10.01
C THR A 206 18.33 -18.13 -9.00
N GLY A 207 17.93 -19.31 -9.45
CA GLY A 207 17.74 -20.48 -8.60
C GLY A 207 16.35 -20.55 -7.96
N ALA A 208 16.28 -20.98 -6.72
CA ALA A 208 15.05 -21.21 -5.94
C ALA A 208 14.18 -22.39 -6.40
N LYS A 209 14.75 -23.35 -7.10
CA LYS A 209 14.04 -24.51 -7.68
C LYS A 209 13.35 -25.44 -6.68
N THR A 210 13.71 -25.38 -5.41
CA THR A 210 13.28 -26.34 -4.38
C THR A 210 12.41 -25.76 -3.28
N LEU A 211 12.09 -24.46 -3.36
CA LEU A 211 11.30 -23.77 -2.34
C LEU A 211 9.82 -23.88 -2.65
N ASN A 212 9.32 -25.11 -2.59
CA ASN A 212 7.90 -25.42 -2.81
C ASN A 212 7.10 -25.08 -1.56
N THR A 213 6.93 -23.80 -1.26
CA THR A 213 6.16 -23.34 -0.10
C THR A 213 4.93 -22.58 -0.51
N GLN A 214 3.79 -22.94 0.06
CA GLN A 214 2.63 -22.06 0.09
C GLN A 214 3.02 -20.83 0.89
N ILE A 215 3.48 -19.79 0.21
CA ILE A 215 3.74 -18.51 0.84
C ILE A 215 2.39 -17.86 1.08
N ASP A 216 1.85 -18.06 2.27
CA ASP A 216 0.84 -17.17 2.82
C ASP A 216 1.58 -15.91 3.28
N ILE A 217 1.91 -15.04 2.33
CA ILE A 217 2.36 -13.70 2.67
C ILE A 217 1.14 -13.06 3.31
N GLY A 218 1.07 -13.06 4.64
CA GLY A 218 -0.02 -12.52 5.45
C GLY A 218 -0.23 -11.01 5.31
N VAL A 219 0.11 -10.47 4.15
CA VAL A 219 -0.18 -9.12 3.70
C VAL A 219 -1.55 -9.19 3.04
N SER A 220 -2.60 -8.94 3.85
CA SER A 220 -3.92 -8.63 3.33
C SER A 220 -3.84 -7.33 2.55
N ILE A 221 -3.44 -7.40 1.30
CA ILE A 221 -3.42 -6.29 0.36
C ILE A 221 -4.83 -6.17 -0.22
N GLY A 222 -5.66 -5.37 0.43
CA GLY A 222 -6.99 -5.04 -0.10
C GLY A 222 -8.11 -6.01 0.29
N PRO A 223 -9.34 -5.77 -0.22
CA PRO A 223 -10.49 -6.64 0.04
C PRO A 223 -10.15 -8.07 -0.39
N ALA A 224 -10.55 -9.04 0.44
CA ALA A 224 -10.22 -10.46 0.30
C ALA A 224 -10.15 -10.86 -1.18
N LYS A 225 -8.94 -10.96 -1.72
CA LYS A 225 -8.76 -11.44 -3.08
C LYS A 225 -9.48 -12.77 -3.19
N PRO A 226 -10.24 -13.02 -4.23
CA PRO A 226 -10.62 -14.39 -4.54
C PRO A 226 -9.32 -15.18 -4.47
N LYS A 227 -9.32 -16.32 -3.78
CA LYS A 227 -8.16 -17.21 -3.74
C LYS A 227 -7.76 -17.43 -5.18
N VAL A 228 -6.80 -16.63 -5.66
CA VAL A 228 -6.16 -16.91 -6.95
C VAL A 228 -5.64 -18.31 -6.76
N PRO A 229 -6.11 -19.29 -7.52
CA PRO A 229 -5.60 -20.64 -7.43
C PRO A 229 -4.11 -20.48 -7.58
N ASN A 230 -3.34 -20.93 -6.57
CA ASN A 230 -1.89 -20.81 -6.62
C ASN A 230 -1.47 -21.35 -7.99
N PRO A 231 -1.00 -20.52 -8.93
CA PRO A 231 -0.63 -20.97 -10.26
C PRO A 231 0.49 -22.01 -10.21
N LEU A 232 1.21 -22.09 -9.08
CA LEU A 232 2.15 -23.17 -8.76
C LEU A 232 1.48 -24.54 -8.66
N ILE A 233 0.14 -24.62 -8.46
CA ILE A 233 -0.58 -25.90 -8.40
C ILE A 233 -0.93 -26.43 -9.79
N ARG A 234 -0.96 -25.57 -10.82
CA ARG A 234 -1.41 -25.95 -12.18
C ARG A 234 -0.32 -26.15 -13.20
N GLY A 235 0.90 -25.80 -12.94
CA GLY A 235 1.93 -25.99 -13.94
C GLY A 235 3.31 -25.84 -13.35
N GLU A 236 4.11 -26.85 -13.52
CA GLU A 236 5.57 -26.86 -13.31
C GLU A 236 6.29 -25.70 -14.03
N ALA A 237 5.55 -24.93 -14.84
CA ALA A 237 6.09 -23.92 -15.75
C ALA A 237 6.68 -22.67 -15.06
N TRP A 238 6.30 -22.38 -13.80
CA TRP A 238 6.70 -21.12 -13.13
C TRP A 238 7.42 -21.32 -11.80
N GLU A 239 7.66 -22.58 -11.39
CA GLU A 239 8.45 -22.91 -10.20
C GLU A 239 9.95 -22.73 -10.45
N GLY A 240 10.61 -22.07 -9.52
CA GLY A 240 12.06 -21.93 -9.51
C GLY A 240 12.66 -21.19 -10.70
N ILE A 241 11.88 -20.32 -11.33
CA ILE A 241 12.30 -19.60 -12.50
C ILE A 241 13.05 -18.34 -12.10
N ASP A 242 14.08 -18.05 -12.87
CA ASP A 242 14.84 -16.82 -12.75
C ASP A 242 13.91 -15.61 -12.95
N LEU A 243 14.05 -14.62 -12.07
CA LEU A 243 13.35 -13.35 -12.16
C LEU A 243 14.32 -12.28 -12.64
N ASP A 244 13.88 -11.44 -13.56
CA ASP A 244 14.61 -10.25 -13.97
C ASP A 244 13.64 -9.08 -14.05
N PHE A 245 13.85 -8.06 -13.23
CA PHE A 245 13.02 -6.88 -13.11
C PHE A 245 13.84 -5.63 -13.39
N GLN A 246 13.30 -4.71 -14.15
CA GLN A 246 13.93 -3.43 -14.45
C GLN A 246 12.94 -2.29 -14.26
N SER A 247 13.40 -1.18 -13.72
CA SER A 247 12.63 0.05 -13.61
C SER A 247 12.81 0.92 -14.83
N ASP A 248 11.71 1.43 -15.36
CA ASP A 248 11.69 2.43 -16.42
C ASP A 248 10.79 3.62 -16.02
N LYS A 249 10.64 4.61 -16.90
CA LYS A 249 9.79 5.78 -16.65
C LYS A 249 8.31 5.44 -16.38
N ALA A 250 7.85 4.27 -16.81
CA ALA A 250 6.47 3.80 -16.62
C ALA A 250 6.33 2.88 -15.41
N GLY A 251 7.41 2.65 -14.65
CA GLY A 251 7.47 1.80 -13.47
C GLY A 251 8.23 0.49 -13.71
N TRP A 252 8.02 -0.49 -12.85
CA TRP A 252 8.73 -1.76 -12.92
C TRP A 252 8.16 -2.70 -13.97
N ARG A 253 9.05 -3.38 -14.68
CA ARG A 253 8.75 -4.37 -15.71
C ARG A 253 9.54 -5.65 -15.43
N MET A 254 8.89 -6.78 -15.52
CA MET A 254 9.49 -8.10 -15.52
C MET A 254 9.87 -8.48 -16.95
N SER A 255 11.08 -8.95 -17.17
CA SER A 255 11.54 -9.49 -18.46
C SER A 255 11.67 -11.01 -18.45
N ALA A 256 11.80 -11.61 -17.29
CA ALA A 256 11.78 -13.06 -17.08
C ALA A 256 11.03 -13.40 -15.79
N PRO A 257 10.23 -14.47 -15.78
CA PRO A 257 10.05 -15.53 -16.79
C PRO A 257 9.10 -15.16 -17.93
N PHE A 258 8.35 -14.08 -17.79
CA PHE A 258 7.48 -13.54 -18.83
C PHE A 258 7.62 -12.02 -18.86
N ASP A 259 7.44 -11.45 -20.04
CA ASP A 259 7.57 -10.00 -20.22
C ASP A 259 6.24 -9.31 -19.92
N GLY A 260 6.21 -8.50 -18.85
CA GLY A 260 4.99 -7.80 -18.43
C GLY A 260 5.21 -6.78 -17.32
N ARG A 261 4.24 -5.89 -17.17
CA ARG A 261 4.25 -4.88 -16.09
C ARG A 261 3.99 -5.51 -14.74
N MET A 262 4.63 -4.95 -13.72
CA MET A 262 4.58 -5.43 -12.35
C MET A 262 3.68 -4.56 -11.47
N ASP A 263 3.12 -5.18 -10.44
CA ASP A 263 2.58 -4.45 -9.28
C ASP A 263 3.76 -3.97 -8.42
N PRO A 264 3.92 -2.66 -8.20
CA PRO A 264 5.05 -2.14 -7.43
C PRO A 264 4.98 -2.51 -5.95
N GLN A 265 3.81 -2.84 -5.40
CA GLN A 265 3.66 -3.08 -3.96
C GLN A 265 4.42 -4.32 -3.46
N PRO A 266 4.27 -5.52 -4.05
CA PRO A 266 5.03 -6.70 -3.61
C PRO A 266 6.54 -6.51 -3.76
N LEU A 267 6.98 -5.86 -4.83
CA LEU A 267 8.39 -5.58 -5.04
C LEU A 267 8.93 -4.57 -4.01
N SER A 268 8.18 -3.52 -3.71
CA SER A 268 8.58 -2.55 -2.68
C SER A 268 8.72 -3.21 -1.29
N LEU A 269 7.84 -4.16 -0.96
CA LEU A 269 7.95 -4.94 0.28
C LEU A 269 9.21 -5.80 0.28
N LEU A 270 9.50 -6.48 -0.83
CA LEU A 270 10.71 -7.29 -0.97
C LEU A 270 11.98 -6.43 -0.86
N LEU A 271 12.06 -5.32 -1.60
CA LEU A 271 13.21 -4.42 -1.55
C LEU A 271 13.40 -3.81 -0.16
N ARG A 272 12.31 -3.46 0.53
CA ARG A 272 12.39 -2.98 1.91
C ARG A 272 12.89 -4.05 2.86
N ALA A 273 12.43 -5.29 2.75
CA ALA A 273 12.93 -6.39 3.57
C ALA A 273 14.42 -6.64 3.33
N LEU A 274 14.86 -6.62 2.08
CA LEU A 274 16.27 -6.77 1.72
C LEU A 274 17.12 -5.57 2.19
N SER A 275 16.59 -4.35 2.16
CA SER A 275 17.33 -3.16 2.64
C SER A 275 17.55 -3.16 4.16
N GLN A 276 16.79 -3.95 4.88
CA GLN A 276 16.89 -4.12 6.34
C GLN A 276 17.31 -5.54 6.72
N LEU A 277 18.00 -6.24 5.81
CA LEU A 277 18.40 -7.61 6.01
C LEU A 277 19.38 -7.73 7.16
N ASP A 278 18.93 -8.41 8.23
CA ASP A 278 19.72 -8.69 9.42
C ASP A 278 20.00 -10.19 9.54
N CYS A 279 21.17 -10.54 10.08
CA CYS A 279 21.45 -11.92 10.45
C CYS A 279 20.95 -12.24 11.86
N THR A 280 20.58 -13.49 12.08
CA THR A 280 20.31 -14.04 13.41
C THR A 280 21.61 -14.44 14.11
N GLY A 281 22.59 -14.88 13.34
CA GLY A 281 23.89 -15.32 13.80
C GLY A 281 24.99 -15.23 12.72
N PHE A 282 26.19 -15.62 13.11
CA PHE A 282 27.38 -15.69 12.25
C PHE A 282 27.89 -17.11 12.27
N GLN A 283 27.73 -17.83 11.17
CA GLN A 283 28.09 -19.24 11.07
C GLN A 283 29.60 -19.43 10.84
N ALA A 284 30.20 -18.56 10.04
CA ALA A 284 31.63 -18.57 9.80
C ALA A 284 32.17 -17.17 9.50
N GLU A 285 33.40 -16.89 9.97
CA GLU A 285 34.11 -15.64 9.70
C GLU A 285 34.80 -15.63 8.35
N ALA A 286 35.26 -16.78 7.92
CA ALA A 286 35.87 -16.98 6.64
C ALA A 286 35.49 -18.37 6.11
N ALA A 287 34.61 -18.39 5.12
CA ALA A 287 34.26 -19.63 4.44
C ALA A 287 35.42 -20.05 3.54
N GLN A 288 36.43 -20.71 4.14
CA GLN A 288 37.55 -21.27 3.37
C GLN A 288 37.10 -22.38 2.44
N ILE A 289 36.01 -23.08 2.79
CA ILE A 289 35.41 -24.16 2.01
C ILE A 289 33.90 -23.83 1.87
N PRO A 290 33.49 -23.05 0.87
CA PRO A 290 32.09 -22.71 0.66
C PRO A 290 31.13 -23.89 0.58
N GLY A 291 31.62 -25.05 0.09
CA GLY A 291 30.85 -26.30 -0.01
C GLY A 291 30.34 -26.85 1.32
N LEU A 292 31.00 -26.53 2.45
CA LEU A 292 30.50 -26.92 3.78
C LEU A 292 29.17 -26.21 4.12
N PHE A 293 28.92 -25.07 3.50
CA PHE A 293 27.74 -24.24 3.71
C PHE A 293 26.78 -24.28 2.51
N GLY A 294 27.07 -25.11 1.50
CA GLY A 294 26.30 -25.17 0.25
C GLY A 294 26.42 -23.92 -0.64
N LEU A 295 27.37 -23.03 -0.34
CA LEU A 295 27.51 -21.72 -1.03
C LEU A 295 28.49 -21.79 -2.23
N ASP A 296 28.99 -22.94 -2.61
CA ASP A 296 29.64 -23.19 -3.90
C ASP A 296 28.64 -23.45 -5.03
N ASP A 297 27.43 -23.88 -4.67
CA ASP A 297 26.26 -24.02 -5.54
C ASP A 297 25.01 -23.49 -4.78
N PRO A 298 24.84 -22.18 -4.67
CA PRO A 298 23.77 -21.59 -3.86
C PRO A 298 22.40 -21.96 -4.40
N GLU A 299 21.44 -22.19 -3.50
CA GLU A 299 20.07 -22.52 -3.87
C GLU A 299 19.34 -21.30 -4.49
N MET A 300 19.75 -20.09 -4.10
CA MET A 300 19.21 -18.86 -4.64
C MET A 300 20.27 -17.76 -4.62
N GLU A 301 20.35 -17.00 -5.70
CA GLU A 301 21.14 -15.77 -5.78
C GLU A 301 20.24 -14.58 -6.06
N ILE A 302 20.52 -13.46 -5.42
CA ILE A 302 19.82 -12.18 -5.65
C ILE A 302 20.86 -11.12 -5.99
N GLU A 303 20.64 -10.45 -7.10
CA GLU A 303 21.43 -9.31 -7.53
C GLU A 303 20.52 -8.07 -7.59
N LEU A 304 20.94 -7.00 -6.93
CA LEU A 304 20.32 -5.68 -6.95
C LEU A 304 21.28 -4.71 -7.58
N ARG A 305 20.77 -3.77 -8.37
CA ARG A 305 21.57 -2.66 -8.92
C ARG A 305 20.85 -1.34 -8.67
N ASN A 306 21.59 -0.38 -8.10
CA ASN A 306 21.09 0.97 -7.88
C ASN A 306 21.34 1.88 -9.11
N ALA A 307 20.78 3.10 -9.05
CA ALA A 307 20.92 4.09 -10.12
C ALA A 307 22.36 4.57 -10.33
N ASP A 308 23.21 4.50 -9.32
CA ASP A 308 24.64 4.86 -9.37
C ASP A 308 25.50 3.76 -9.98
N GLY A 309 24.90 2.59 -10.29
CA GLY A 309 25.60 1.45 -10.88
C GLY A 309 26.27 0.52 -9.85
N GLU A 310 26.05 0.74 -8.57
CA GLU A 310 26.49 -0.18 -7.53
C GLU A 310 25.62 -1.44 -7.54
N SER A 311 26.25 -2.61 -7.39
CA SER A 311 25.56 -3.89 -7.36
C SER A 311 25.74 -4.58 -6.01
N PHE A 312 24.64 -5.10 -5.48
CA PHE A 312 24.61 -5.94 -4.29
C PHE A 312 24.25 -7.37 -4.71
N HIS A 313 25.08 -8.34 -4.32
CA HIS A 313 24.88 -9.72 -4.72
C HIS A 313 24.85 -10.62 -3.48
N LEU A 314 23.71 -11.23 -3.22
CA LEU A 314 23.47 -12.13 -2.09
C LEU A 314 23.34 -13.57 -2.59
N GLU A 315 23.95 -14.49 -1.87
CA GLU A 315 23.87 -15.93 -2.09
C GLU A 315 23.19 -16.57 -0.88
N PHE A 316 22.15 -17.38 -1.11
CA PHE A 316 21.41 -18.08 -0.06
C PHE A 316 21.50 -19.58 -0.26
N SER A 317 21.66 -20.30 0.84
CA SER A 317 21.75 -21.74 0.81
C SER A 317 21.41 -22.36 2.16
N ARG A 318 21.22 -23.67 2.15
CA ARG A 318 21.24 -24.54 3.35
C ARG A 318 22.51 -25.35 3.32
N THR A 319 22.89 -25.89 4.47
CA THR A 319 23.99 -26.88 4.49
C THR A 319 23.63 -28.10 3.64
N PRO A 320 24.56 -28.84 3.07
CA PRO A 320 24.28 -30.07 2.31
C PRO A 320 23.40 -31.05 3.10
N THR A 321 23.65 -31.22 4.40
CA THR A 321 22.83 -32.05 5.27
C THR A 321 21.40 -31.58 5.35
N GLU A 322 21.16 -30.27 5.49
CA GLU A 322 19.83 -29.69 5.57
C GLU A 322 19.09 -29.83 4.23
N ARG A 323 19.80 -29.68 3.10
CA ARG A 323 19.24 -29.96 1.76
C ARG A 323 18.76 -31.39 1.62
N ASP A 324 19.55 -32.37 2.11
CA ASP A 324 19.18 -33.78 2.08
C ASP A 324 17.92 -34.03 2.93
N LEU A 325 17.84 -33.41 4.10
CA LEU A 325 16.68 -33.51 4.99
C LEU A 325 15.42 -32.93 4.36
N SER A 326 15.52 -31.86 3.56
CA SER A 326 14.37 -31.19 2.93
C SER A 326 13.58 -32.06 1.96
N HIS A 327 14.18 -33.16 1.47
CA HIS A 327 13.51 -34.15 0.62
C HIS A 327 12.76 -35.23 1.42
N GLN A 328 12.83 -35.21 2.74
CA GLN A 328 12.18 -36.20 3.59
C GLN A 328 10.74 -35.81 3.93
N SER A 329 9.88 -36.81 4.05
CA SER A 329 8.49 -36.60 4.51
C SER A 329 8.49 -36.08 5.93
N GLY A 330 7.77 -34.94 6.15
CA GLY A 330 7.67 -34.28 7.44
C GLY A 330 8.73 -33.21 7.70
N TYR A 331 9.52 -32.85 6.71
CA TYR A 331 10.40 -31.69 6.79
C TYR A 331 9.59 -30.40 7.01
N ASP A 332 10.03 -29.60 7.98
CA ASP A 332 9.42 -28.33 8.34
C ASP A 332 10.28 -27.19 7.78
N ALA A 333 9.88 -26.66 6.64
CA ALA A 333 10.62 -25.61 5.94
C ALA A 333 10.72 -24.31 6.75
N ASP A 334 9.76 -24.05 7.65
CA ASP A 334 9.75 -22.84 8.48
C ASP A 334 10.84 -22.87 9.55
N LYS A 335 11.35 -24.05 9.85
CA LYS A 335 12.46 -24.26 10.81
C LYS A 335 13.82 -24.49 10.16
N ALA A 336 13.87 -24.37 8.84
CA ALA A 336 15.12 -24.55 8.11
C ALA A 336 16.17 -23.51 8.52
N GLU A 337 17.38 -23.97 8.71
CA GLU A 337 18.53 -23.10 8.95
C GLU A 337 19.07 -22.58 7.61
N TRP A 338 18.76 -21.35 7.30
CA TRP A 338 19.23 -20.70 6.08
C TRP A 338 20.50 -19.90 6.33
N LEU A 339 21.39 -20.01 5.37
CA LEU A 339 22.66 -19.29 5.34
C LEU A 339 22.65 -18.26 4.20
N CYS A 340 23.28 -17.13 4.45
CA CYS A 340 23.44 -16.05 3.48
C CYS A 340 24.89 -15.60 3.43
N ARG A 341 25.35 -15.19 2.24
CA ARG A 341 26.66 -14.56 2.04
C ARG A 341 26.51 -13.43 1.02
N ILE A 342 27.25 -12.33 1.25
CA ILE A 342 27.49 -11.36 0.19
C ILE A 342 28.56 -11.94 -0.73
N LYS A 343 28.29 -12.08 -2.01
CA LYS A 343 29.23 -12.65 -3.00
C LYS A 343 30.58 -11.95 -2.94
N GLY A 344 31.63 -12.74 -2.84
CA GLY A 344 33.01 -12.25 -2.71
C GLY A 344 33.41 -11.80 -1.31
N LYS A 345 32.51 -11.86 -0.31
CA LYS A 345 32.85 -11.66 1.11
C LYS A 345 32.98 -13.03 1.81
N PRO A 346 33.90 -13.16 2.79
CA PRO A 346 34.16 -14.47 3.41
C PRO A 346 33.13 -14.84 4.49
N THR A 347 32.42 -13.89 5.06
CA THR A 347 31.51 -14.11 6.19
C THR A 347 30.23 -14.82 5.76
N VAL A 348 29.84 -15.84 6.50
CA VAL A 348 28.59 -16.58 6.34
C VAL A 348 27.64 -16.22 7.49
N PHE A 349 26.47 -15.78 7.15
CA PHE A 349 25.42 -15.34 8.06
C PHE A 349 24.32 -16.39 8.19
N GLU A 350 23.72 -16.49 9.36
CA GLU A 350 22.43 -17.17 9.54
C GLU A 350 21.30 -16.17 9.31
N VAL A 351 20.28 -16.55 8.55
CA VAL A 351 19.10 -15.74 8.24
C VAL A 351 17.81 -16.51 8.53
N THR A 352 16.71 -15.79 8.71
CA THR A 352 15.43 -16.42 8.97
C THR A 352 14.84 -17.04 7.70
N SER A 353 14.10 -18.14 7.87
CA SER A 353 13.32 -18.76 6.78
C SER A 353 12.35 -17.78 6.14
N ASP A 354 11.69 -16.92 6.93
CA ASP A 354 10.75 -15.91 6.44
C ASP A 354 11.37 -15.00 5.38
N THR A 355 12.61 -14.53 5.62
CA THR A 355 13.33 -13.69 4.66
C THR A 355 13.58 -14.43 3.35
N VAL A 356 14.01 -15.68 3.43
CA VAL A 356 14.30 -16.49 2.24
C VAL A 356 13.02 -16.84 1.50
N MET A 357 11.95 -17.16 2.21
CA MET A 357 10.63 -17.38 1.61
C MET A 357 10.13 -16.13 0.87
N LEU A 358 10.25 -14.96 1.45
CA LEU A 358 9.91 -13.71 0.78
C LEU A 358 10.73 -13.50 -0.50
N CYS A 359 12.03 -13.79 -0.45
CA CYS A 359 12.91 -13.71 -1.60
C CYS A 359 12.58 -14.76 -2.68
N SER A 360 12.04 -15.93 -2.29
CA SER A 360 11.67 -17.02 -3.19
C SER A 360 10.26 -16.87 -3.78
N ALA A 361 9.55 -15.77 -3.49
CA ALA A 361 8.20 -15.52 -3.97
C ALA A 361 8.07 -15.76 -5.48
N PRO A 362 7.01 -16.44 -5.96
CA PRO A 362 6.83 -16.75 -7.37
C PRO A 362 6.62 -15.49 -8.21
N ALA A 363 7.00 -15.53 -9.48
CA ALA A 363 6.88 -14.44 -10.43
C ALA A 363 5.48 -13.83 -10.49
N THR A 364 4.47 -14.67 -10.34
CA THR A 364 3.05 -14.30 -10.41
C THR A 364 2.63 -13.33 -9.31
N ILE A 365 3.29 -13.32 -8.15
CA ILE A 365 3.00 -12.35 -7.06
C ILE A 365 3.33 -10.92 -7.49
N PHE A 366 4.34 -10.75 -8.32
CA PHE A 366 4.80 -9.46 -8.78
C PHE A 366 4.06 -8.95 -10.02
N PHE A 367 3.25 -9.77 -10.66
CA PHE A 367 2.50 -9.36 -11.85
C PHE A 367 1.32 -8.46 -11.47
N ASP A 368 1.06 -7.44 -12.30
CA ASP A 368 -0.11 -6.59 -12.13
C ASP A 368 -1.33 -7.22 -12.82
N TYR A 369 -2.27 -7.70 -12.03
CA TYR A 369 -3.50 -8.36 -12.51
C TYR A 369 -4.63 -7.40 -12.89
N ARG A 370 -4.42 -6.10 -12.88
CA ARG A 370 -5.43 -5.12 -13.32
C ARG A 370 -5.44 -4.99 -14.83
N ILE A 371 -6.61 -4.98 -15.44
CA ILE A 371 -6.76 -4.75 -16.88
C ILE A 371 -6.20 -3.37 -17.24
N LEU A 372 -6.64 -2.34 -16.51
CA LEU A 372 -6.18 -0.96 -16.67
C LEU A 372 -5.49 -0.48 -15.39
N ARG A 373 -4.41 0.26 -15.57
CA ARG A 373 -3.61 0.80 -14.48
C ARG A 373 -3.93 2.26 -14.20
N GLY A 374 -3.79 2.64 -12.95
CA GLY A 374 -3.90 4.02 -12.49
C GLY A 374 -5.29 4.37 -11.98
N ASP A 375 -5.43 5.62 -11.61
CA ASP A 375 -6.73 6.15 -11.20
C ASP A 375 -7.53 6.58 -12.45
N LEU A 376 -8.45 5.72 -12.87
CA LEU A 376 -9.31 5.99 -14.03
C LEU A 376 -10.20 7.22 -13.85
N ALA A 377 -10.36 7.74 -12.62
CA ALA A 377 -11.02 9.01 -12.38
C ALA A 377 -10.25 10.19 -13.01
N GLY A 378 -8.94 10.05 -13.20
CA GLY A 378 -8.08 11.00 -13.91
C GLY A 378 -7.96 10.78 -15.42
N ALA A 379 -8.73 9.85 -16.01
CA ALA A 379 -8.66 9.58 -17.43
C ALA A 379 -9.19 10.76 -18.27
N ASP A 380 -8.44 11.09 -19.32
CA ASP A 380 -8.83 12.09 -20.31
C ASP A 380 -9.75 11.47 -21.38
N SER A 381 -9.46 10.24 -21.80
CA SER A 381 -10.33 9.49 -22.68
C SER A 381 -10.25 7.99 -22.43
N PHE A 382 -11.32 7.31 -22.79
CA PHE A 382 -11.43 5.87 -22.73
C PHE A 382 -12.03 5.37 -24.07
N THR A 383 -11.31 4.53 -24.76
CA THR A 383 -11.71 4.00 -26.08
C THR A 383 -11.74 2.50 -26.03
N TYR A 384 -12.77 1.90 -26.57
CA TYR A 384 -12.84 0.45 -26.75
C TYR A 384 -13.44 0.10 -28.11
N GLN A 385 -13.04 -1.06 -28.61
CA GLN A 385 -13.51 -1.60 -29.85
C GLN A 385 -13.88 -3.07 -29.68
N ALA A 386 -15.12 -3.43 -30.04
CA ALA A 386 -15.55 -4.81 -30.06
C ALA A 386 -16.52 -5.04 -31.22
N ALA A 387 -16.52 -6.24 -31.79
CA ALA A 387 -17.39 -6.64 -32.91
C ALA A 387 -17.34 -5.64 -34.11
N GLY A 388 -16.18 -5.02 -34.35
CA GLY A 388 -15.98 -4.05 -35.44
C GLY A 388 -16.55 -2.66 -35.19
N LYS A 389 -17.06 -2.36 -33.97
CA LYS A 389 -17.57 -1.06 -33.56
C LYS A 389 -16.65 -0.46 -32.51
N ALA A 390 -16.42 0.85 -32.62
CA ALA A 390 -15.64 1.61 -31.65
C ALA A 390 -16.54 2.56 -30.87
N THR A 391 -16.27 2.66 -29.56
CA THR A 391 -16.88 3.65 -28.67
C THR A 391 -15.76 4.42 -27.98
N LYS A 392 -15.85 5.75 -27.98
CA LYS A 392 -14.93 6.65 -27.30
C LYS A 392 -15.71 7.50 -26.29
N LEU A 393 -15.28 7.46 -25.05
CA LEU A 393 -15.66 8.38 -23.97
C LEU A 393 -14.53 9.37 -23.80
N GLU A 394 -14.81 10.67 -23.82
CA GLU A 394 -13.78 11.72 -23.75
C GLU A 394 -14.22 12.80 -22.75
N ARG A 395 -13.27 13.26 -21.94
CA ARG A 395 -13.51 14.31 -20.96
C ARG A 395 -13.11 15.66 -21.56
N LEU A 396 -14.09 16.50 -21.85
CA LEU A 396 -13.87 17.86 -22.34
C LEU A 396 -13.84 18.82 -21.17
N GLN A 397 -12.85 19.71 -21.18
CA GLN A 397 -12.79 20.85 -20.22
C GLN A 397 -13.77 21.92 -20.67
N ASP A 398 -14.62 22.39 -19.77
CA ASP A 398 -15.39 23.60 -20.01
C ASP A 398 -14.52 24.83 -19.72
N GLY A 399 -14.79 25.95 -20.39
CA GLY A 399 -14.00 27.19 -20.25
C GLY A 399 -14.08 27.81 -18.85
N LEU A 400 -14.85 27.23 -17.91
CA LEU A 400 -15.08 27.73 -16.55
C LEU A 400 -14.35 26.89 -15.50
N GLY A 401 -13.54 25.88 -15.92
CA GLY A 401 -12.78 25.00 -15.03
C GLY A 401 -13.52 23.76 -14.58
N GLY A 402 -14.71 23.49 -15.13
CA GLY A 402 -15.39 22.21 -15.02
C GLY A 402 -14.98 21.25 -16.14
N SER A 403 -15.39 20.00 -16.02
CA SER A 403 -15.21 19.00 -17.07
C SER A 403 -16.50 18.21 -17.26
N ARG A 404 -16.74 17.80 -18.50
CA ARG A 404 -17.88 16.96 -18.85
C ARG A 404 -17.44 15.79 -19.72
N TRP A 405 -18.10 14.67 -19.59
CA TRP A 405 -17.92 13.55 -20.47
C TRP A 405 -18.76 13.70 -21.75
N VAL A 406 -18.17 13.29 -22.88
CA VAL A 406 -18.85 13.13 -24.16
C VAL A 406 -18.61 11.73 -24.69
N VAL A 407 -19.55 11.25 -25.49
CA VAL A 407 -19.47 9.93 -26.11
C VAL A 407 -19.51 10.06 -27.63
N SER A 408 -18.66 9.26 -28.28
CA SER A 408 -18.63 9.08 -29.75
C SER A 408 -18.59 7.60 -30.08
N GLY A 409 -19.12 7.21 -31.22
CA GLY A 409 -19.08 5.82 -31.64
C GLY A 409 -20.20 5.45 -32.64
N GLN A 410 -20.41 4.14 -32.81
CA GLN A 410 -21.50 3.61 -33.62
C GLN A 410 -22.49 2.84 -32.74
N THR A 411 -23.77 3.20 -32.85
CA THR A 411 -24.85 2.51 -32.16
C THR A 411 -25.00 1.05 -32.62
N ALA A 412 -25.83 0.29 -31.93
CA ALA A 412 -26.19 -1.09 -32.36
C ALA A 412 -26.74 -1.10 -33.78
N THR A 413 -27.50 -0.07 -34.20
CA THR A 413 -28.09 0.06 -35.55
C THR A 413 -27.10 0.60 -36.59
N GLY A 414 -25.85 0.93 -36.21
CA GLY A 414 -24.81 1.43 -37.10
C GLY A 414 -24.80 2.95 -37.31
N LYS A 415 -25.65 3.71 -36.60
CA LYS A 415 -25.67 5.17 -36.63
C LYS A 415 -24.43 5.73 -35.92
N ALA A 416 -23.77 6.70 -36.54
CA ALA A 416 -22.67 7.40 -35.91
C ALA A 416 -23.15 8.42 -34.88
N ILE A 417 -22.47 8.48 -33.76
CA ILE A 417 -22.61 9.49 -32.70
C ILE A 417 -21.26 10.20 -32.57
N GLU A 418 -21.26 11.52 -32.57
CA GLU A 418 -20.06 12.34 -32.43
C GLU A 418 -20.22 13.33 -31.26
N GLN A 419 -19.36 13.18 -30.24
CA GLN A 419 -19.21 14.08 -29.10
C GLN A 419 -20.51 14.49 -28.39
N LEU A 420 -21.49 13.57 -28.31
CA LEU A 420 -22.71 13.86 -27.57
C LEU A 420 -22.45 13.83 -26.05
N PRO A 421 -23.13 14.68 -25.25
CA PRO A 421 -23.00 14.64 -23.80
C PRO A 421 -23.27 13.25 -23.22
N ALA A 422 -22.37 12.79 -22.35
CA ALA A 422 -22.52 11.53 -21.64
C ALA A 422 -22.87 11.77 -20.16
N ALA A 423 -23.66 10.86 -19.61
CA ALA A 423 -23.99 10.86 -18.19
C ALA A 423 -22.77 10.48 -17.36
N THR A 424 -22.26 11.40 -16.56
CA THR A 424 -21.03 11.21 -15.78
C THR A 424 -21.13 10.00 -14.85
N ASP A 425 -22.26 9.81 -14.20
CA ASP A 425 -22.52 8.68 -13.30
C ASP A 425 -22.43 7.31 -14.01
N LEU A 426 -22.95 7.21 -15.24
CA LEU A 426 -22.85 5.98 -16.03
C LEU A 426 -21.43 5.72 -16.51
N VAL A 427 -20.71 6.76 -16.92
CA VAL A 427 -19.31 6.63 -17.32
C VAL A 427 -18.45 6.23 -16.13
N GLU A 428 -18.61 6.89 -14.98
CA GLU A 428 -17.83 6.57 -13.77
C GLU A 428 -18.15 5.16 -13.25
N ALA A 429 -19.41 4.72 -13.28
CA ALA A 429 -19.77 3.35 -12.92
C ALA A 429 -19.09 2.33 -13.85
N PHE A 430 -19.12 2.57 -15.15
CA PHE A 430 -18.45 1.71 -16.14
C PHE A 430 -16.95 1.62 -15.93
N LEU A 431 -16.28 2.77 -15.71
CA LEU A 431 -14.85 2.80 -15.42
C LEU A 431 -14.51 2.12 -14.09
N ALA A 432 -15.39 2.23 -13.09
CA ALA A 432 -15.21 1.59 -11.80
C ALA A 432 -15.26 0.04 -11.92
N GLU A 433 -16.14 -0.50 -12.77
CA GLU A 433 -16.19 -1.94 -13.04
C GLU A 433 -14.91 -2.44 -13.70
N PHE A 434 -14.37 -1.71 -14.70
CA PHE A 434 -13.08 -2.06 -15.30
C PHE A 434 -11.93 -1.96 -14.31
N ARG A 435 -11.96 -1.00 -13.40
CA ARG A 435 -10.93 -0.89 -12.35
C ARG A 435 -10.93 -2.08 -11.39
N GLN A 436 -12.10 -2.68 -11.16
CA GLN A 436 -12.27 -3.84 -10.29
C GLN A 436 -12.06 -5.16 -11.03
N ALA A 437 -12.06 -5.15 -12.36
CA ALA A 437 -11.88 -6.35 -13.16
C ALA A 437 -10.43 -6.84 -13.03
N GLU A 438 -10.29 -8.06 -12.55
CA GLU A 438 -8.99 -8.72 -12.37
C GLU A 438 -8.75 -9.74 -13.48
N LEU A 439 -7.47 -9.87 -13.83
CA LEU A 439 -6.99 -10.91 -14.74
C LEU A 439 -6.86 -12.24 -13.98
N GLY A 440 -7.00 -13.33 -14.70
CA GLY A 440 -6.80 -14.69 -14.20
C GLY A 440 -5.37 -15.20 -14.36
N ASP A 441 -5.24 -16.49 -14.67
CA ASP A 441 -3.95 -17.15 -14.78
C ASP A 441 -3.12 -16.65 -15.98
N ILE A 442 -1.80 -16.59 -15.79
CA ILE A 442 -0.86 -16.27 -16.86
C ILE A 442 -0.71 -17.50 -17.75
N ARG A 443 -0.83 -17.32 -19.05
CA ARG A 443 -0.69 -18.35 -20.09
C ARG A 443 0.64 -18.19 -20.84
N PRO A 444 1.19 -19.29 -21.39
CA PRO A 444 2.33 -19.22 -22.31
C PRO A 444 2.03 -18.34 -23.52
N SER A 445 3.05 -17.66 -24.06
CA SER A 445 2.90 -16.72 -25.18
C SER A 445 2.38 -17.37 -26.46
N GLU A 446 2.60 -18.67 -26.64
CA GLU A 446 2.13 -19.45 -27.78
C GLU A 446 0.61 -19.64 -27.82
N THR A 447 -0.08 -19.38 -26.69
CA THR A 447 -1.55 -19.50 -26.62
C THR A 447 -2.27 -18.36 -27.31
N TRP A 448 -1.58 -17.25 -27.70
CA TRP A 448 -2.20 -16.14 -28.39
C TRP A 448 -2.62 -16.52 -29.80
N PRO A 449 -3.90 -16.32 -30.19
CA PRO A 449 -4.38 -16.71 -31.50
C PRO A 449 -3.65 -15.98 -32.62
N ALA A 450 -3.20 -16.72 -33.64
CA ALA A 450 -2.42 -16.15 -34.76
C ALA A 450 -3.27 -15.27 -35.68
N MET A 451 -4.59 -15.48 -35.77
CA MET A 451 -5.52 -14.70 -36.60
C MET A 451 -6.83 -14.46 -35.85
N PHE A 452 -7.09 -13.22 -35.48
CA PHE A 452 -8.38 -12.79 -34.90
C PHE A 452 -8.55 -11.27 -35.12
N VAL A 453 -9.80 -10.81 -35.05
CA VAL A 453 -10.08 -9.38 -35.00
C VAL A 453 -9.90 -8.95 -33.55
N ALA A 454 -8.91 -8.14 -33.28
CA ALA A 454 -8.62 -7.65 -31.94
C ALA A 454 -9.81 -6.85 -31.39
N GLU A 455 -10.28 -7.27 -30.23
CA GLU A 455 -11.11 -6.41 -29.40
C GLU A 455 -10.17 -5.64 -28.49
N THR A 456 -10.25 -4.33 -28.51
CA THR A 456 -9.26 -3.49 -27.85
C THR A 456 -9.88 -2.58 -26.80
N ILE A 457 -9.10 -2.23 -25.81
CA ILE A 457 -9.42 -1.24 -24.81
C ILE A 457 -8.20 -0.34 -24.61
N SER A 458 -8.42 0.95 -24.60
CA SER A 458 -7.37 1.92 -24.26
C SER A 458 -7.91 3.06 -23.41
N VAL A 459 -7.05 3.60 -22.58
CA VAL A 459 -7.28 4.80 -21.78
C VAL A 459 -6.13 5.75 -21.98
N ASP A 460 -6.43 7.01 -22.28
CA ASP A 460 -5.45 8.09 -22.25
C ASP A 460 -5.50 8.76 -20.88
N MET A 461 -4.34 8.85 -20.24
CA MET A 461 -4.14 9.52 -18.97
C MET A 461 -2.89 10.39 -19.06
N PHE A 462 -3.08 11.69 -19.03
CA PHE A 462 -1.97 12.65 -19.11
C PHE A 462 -1.09 12.46 -20.36
N GLY A 463 -1.71 12.16 -21.52
CA GLY A 463 -1.00 11.91 -22.78
C GLY A 463 -0.28 10.57 -22.84
N GLN A 464 -0.56 9.63 -21.97
CA GLN A 464 -0.06 8.25 -22.00
C GLN A 464 -1.20 7.29 -22.28
N GLU A 465 -1.15 6.64 -23.44
CA GLU A 465 -2.10 5.58 -23.77
C GLU A 465 -1.71 4.28 -23.03
N ARG A 466 -2.71 3.70 -22.37
CA ARG A 466 -2.62 2.41 -21.65
C ARG A 466 -3.80 1.56 -22.08
N GLY A 467 -3.58 0.27 -22.20
CA GLY A 467 -4.67 -0.60 -22.64
C GLY A 467 -4.17 -1.99 -23.02
N GLY A 468 -4.96 -2.68 -23.83
CA GLY A 468 -4.63 -4.02 -24.30
C GLY A 468 -5.66 -4.58 -25.27
N GLU A 469 -5.46 -5.83 -25.60
CA GLU A 469 -6.21 -6.58 -26.58
C GLU A 469 -6.87 -7.79 -25.93
N PHE A 470 -8.10 -8.09 -26.33
CA PHE A 470 -8.81 -9.30 -25.96
C PHE A 470 -8.85 -10.26 -27.14
N ALA A 471 -8.68 -11.53 -26.86
CA ALA A 471 -8.87 -12.61 -27.80
C ALA A 471 -9.73 -13.71 -27.17
N ARG A 472 -10.46 -14.44 -28.00
CA ARG A 472 -11.15 -15.65 -27.53
C ARG A 472 -10.11 -16.76 -27.34
N ASP A 473 -10.18 -17.45 -26.22
CA ASP A 473 -9.36 -18.63 -26.00
C ASP A 473 -9.65 -19.69 -27.08
N SER A 474 -8.58 -20.21 -27.67
CA SER A 474 -8.68 -21.19 -28.76
C SER A 474 -8.85 -22.64 -28.27
N GLU A 475 -8.77 -22.88 -26.96
CA GLU A 475 -9.00 -24.22 -26.40
C GLU A 475 -10.45 -24.65 -26.62
N PRO A 476 -10.71 -25.89 -27.14
CA PRO A 476 -12.02 -26.31 -27.57
C PRO A 476 -13.14 -26.23 -26.53
N ASP A 477 -12.78 -26.40 -25.26
CA ASP A 477 -13.72 -26.41 -24.14
C ASP A 477 -13.69 -25.10 -23.32
N SER A 478 -12.89 -24.13 -23.74
CA SER A 478 -12.76 -22.86 -23.03
C SER A 478 -13.92 -21.92 -23.36
N THR A 479 -14.55 -21.39 -22.31
CA THR A 479 -15.51 -20.26 -22.41
C THR A 479 -14.84 -18.92 -22.09
N GLY A 480 -13.54 -18.94 -21.88
CA GLY A 480 -12.72 -17.81 -21.45
C GLY A 480 -12.25 -16.92 -22.59
N TYR A 481 -11.70 -15.82 -22.18
CA TYR A 481 -10.99 -14.88 -23.03
C TYR A 481 -9.56 -14.74 -22.54
N LEU A 482 -8.68 -14.33 -23.45
CA LEU A 482 -7.30 -13.99 -23.19
C LEU A 482 -7.16 -12.47 -23.31
N PHE A 483 -6.30 -11.90 -22.49
CA PHE A 483 -5.97 -10.48 -22.51
C PHE A 483 -4.45 -10.29 -22.58
N ARG A 484 -4.01 -9.33 -23.38
CA ARG A 484 -2.62 -8.91 -23.49
C ARG A 484 -2.56 -7.40 -23.45
N ARG A 485 -1.81 -6.83 -22.51
CA ARG A 485 -1.60 -5.38 -22.47
C ARG A 485 -0.73 -4.91 -23.64
N PHE A 486 -0.94 -3.69 -24.05
CA PHE A 486 -0.06 -3.04 -25.03
C PHE A 486 1.38 -2.99 -24.52
N GLY A 487 2.31 -3.50 -25.31
CA GLY A 487 3.72 -3.58 -24.98
C GLY A 487 4.12 -4.70 -24.04
N ASP A 488 3.20 -5.51 -23.51
CA ASP A 488 3.50 -6.73 -22.78
C ASP A 488 3.45 -7.95 -23.71
N GLN A 489 4.25 -8.97 -23.41
CA GLN A 489 4.15 -10.28 -24.07
C GLN A 489 3.34 -11.27 -23.22
N ALA A 490 3.17 -10.98 -21.94
CA ALA A 490 2.40 -11.80 -21.03
C ALA A 490 0.93 -11.86 -21.49
N ILE A 491 0.41 -13.08 -21.61
CA ILE A 491 -0.97 -13.38 -21.92
C ILE A 491 -1.65 -13.87 -20.66
N VAL A 492 -2.84 -13.38 -20.39
CA VAL A 492 -3.54 -13.64 -19.14
C VAL A 492 -4.96 -14.04 -19.43
N GLU A 493 -5.48 -14.98 -18.68
CA GLU A 493 -6.91 -15.30 -18.72
C GLU A 493 -7.73 -14.11 -18.23
N VAL A 494 -8.89 -13.92 -18.80
CA VAL A 494 -9.85 -12.93 -18.34
C VAL A 494 -11.24 -13.54 -18.35
N SER A 495 -12.04 -13.21 -17.35
CA SER A 495 -13.43 -13.61 -17.29
C SER A 495 -14.23 -12.95 -18.42
N LYS A 496 -15.39 -13.54 -18.75
CA LYS A 496 -16.26 -13.02 -19.81
C LYS A 496 -16.79 -11.61 -19.51
N ALA A 497 -17.01 -11.26 -18.26
CA ALA A 497 -17.67 -10.01 -17.86
C ALA A 497 -16.96 -8.74 -18.37
N PRO A 498 -15.65 -8.53 -18.17
CA PRO A 498 -14.97 -7.34 -18.71
C PRO A 498 -15.04 -7.24 -20.23
N ARG A 499 -14.97 -8.37 -20.92
CA ARG A 499 -15.11 -8.37 -22.39
C ARG A 499 -16.53 -8.03 -22.83
N ASP A 500 -17.55 -8.58 -22.16
CA ASP A 500 -18.94 -8.30 -22.50
C ASP A 500 -19.29 -6.81 -22.29
N MET A 501 -18.63 -6.13 -21.36
CA MET A 501 -18.76 -4.68 -21.20
C MET A 501 -18.34 -3.92 -22.46
N LEU A 502 -17.37 -4.42 -23.24
CA LEU A 502 -16.98 -3.79 -24.51
C LEU A 502 -18.07 -3.85 -25.60
N LEU A 503 -19.10 -4.66 -25.39
CA LEU A 503 -20.27 -4.71 -26.29
C LEU A 503 -21.29 -3.60 -26.00
N THR A 504 -21.09 -2.84 -24.91
CA THR A 504 -21.94 -1.71 -24.56
C THR A 504 -21.81 -0.63 -25.62
N GLY A 505 -22.89 -0.31 -26.30
CA GLY A 505 -22.91 0.73 -27.32
C GLY A 505 -22.82 2.14 -26.72
N PRO A 506 -22.45 3.14 -27.52
CA PRO A 506 -22.32 4.53 -27.08
C PRO A 506 -23.65 5.12 -26.58
N GLU A 507 -24.78 4.60 -27.04
CA GLU A 507 -26.12 5.00 -26.62
C GLU A 507 -26.39 4.78 -25.14
N HIS A 508 -25.70 3.83 -24.53
CA HIS A 508 -25.81 3.55 -23.08
C HIS A 508 -25.35 4.73 -22.23
N PHE A 509 -24.35 5.46 -22.69
CA PHE A 509 -23.72 6.54 -21.93
C PHE A 509 -24.37 7.91 -22.16
N LEU A 510 -25.30 8.02 -23.09
CA LEU A 510 -25.93 9.33 -23.35
C LEU A 510 -26.57 9.88 -22.09
N ASP A 511 -26.32 11.18 -21.85
CA ASP A 511 -26.96 11.89 -20.77
C ASP A 511 -28.50 11.85 -20.95
N ARG A 512 -29.17 11.26 -19.99
CA ARG A 512 -30.64 11.12 -20.01
C ARG A 512 -31.34 12.41 -19.66
N ARG A 513 -30.64 13.44 -19.19
CA ARG A 513 -31.21 14.73 -18.93
C ARG A 513 -31.45 15.46 -20.25
N VAL A 514 -32.69 15.81 -20.49
CA VAL A 514 -33.06 16.68 -21.59
C VAL A 514 -32.75 18.11 -21.19
N HIS A 515 -33.19 18.51 -20.01
CA HIS A 515 -32.80 19.74 -19.30
C HIS A 515 -33.09 19.58 -17.80
N GLU A 516 -32.46 20.42 -17.00
CA GLU A 516 -32.68 20.51 -15.56
C GLU A 516 -32.48 21.93 -15.08
N TYR A 517 -33.54 22.51 -14.49
CA TYR A 517 -33.53 23.85 -13.90
C TYR A 517 -34.08 23.82 -12.48
N GLU A 518 -33.59 24.70 -11.64
CA GLU A 518 -34.25 24.94 -10.34
C GLU A 518 -35.62 25.56 -10.60
N GLU A 519 -36.65 25.08 -9.89
CA GLU A 519 -38.03 25.58 -10.04
C GLU A 519 -38.11 27.11 -9.92
N LEU A 520 -37.34 27.67 -8.97
CA LEU A 520 -37.27 29.13 -8.72
C LEU A 520 -36.72 29.94 -9.91
N ARG A 521 -36.04 29.29 -10.85
CA ARG A 521 -35.42 29.93 -12.00
C ARG A 521 -36.37 30.05 -13.19
N ILE A 522 -37.41 29.23 -13.26
CA ILE A 522 -38.37 29.33 -14.35
C ILE A 522 -39.37 30.45 -14.02
N SER A 523 -39.46 31.47 -14.86
CA SER A 523 -40.35 32.57 -14.65
C SER A 523 -41.65 32.47 -15.43
N THR A 524 -41.61 31.84 -16.60
CA THR A 524 -42.77 31.74 -17.49
C THR A 524 -42.74 30.40 -18.22
N VAL A 525 -43.91 29.83 -18.40
CA VAL A 525 -44.15 28.62 -19.23
C VAL A 525 -45.20 28.94 -20.23
N VAL A 526 -44.92 28.76 -21.51
CA VAL A 526 -45.89 28.93 -22.59
C VAL A 526 -46.14 27.54 -23.21
N LEU A 527 -47.40 27.16 -23.28
CA LEU A 527 -47.89 25.94 -23.95
C LEU A 527 -48.61 26.35 -25.23
N GLU A 528 -48.22 25.74 -26.35
CA GLU A 528 -48.83 26.02 -27.65
C GLU A 528 -49.17 24.71 -28.37
N ARG A 529 -50.40 24.60 -28.85
CA ARG A 529 -50.82 23.55 -29.74
C ARG A 529 -51.14 24.13 -31.11
N VAL A 530 -50.53 23.58 -32.13
CA VAL A 530 -50.81 23.94 -33.51
C VAL A 530 -51.67 22.81 -34.11
N THR A 531 -52.93 23.07 -34.35
CA THR A 531 -53.85 22.17 -35.00
C THR A 531 -53.89 22.54 -36.50
N PRO A 532 -53.48 21.62 -37.41
CA PRO A 532 -53.60 21.91 -38.83
C PRO A 532 -55.06 22.11 -39.19
N GLY A 533 -55.39 23.27 -39.80
CA GLY A 533 -56.71 23.54 -40.33
C GLY A 533 -57.01 22.69 -41.55
N PRO A 534 -58.28 22.62 -41.99
CA PRO A 534 -58.71 21.81 -43.14
C PRO A 534 -58.02 22.23 -44.46
N ASP A 535 -57.50 23.45 -44.53
CA ASP A 535 -56.64 23.91 -45.63
C ASP A 535 -55.24 24.21 -45.06
N SER A 536 -54.19 23.72 -45.71
CA SER A 536 -52.79 23.85 -45.29
C SER A 536 -52.30 25.30 -45.06
N ALA A 537 -53.12 26.30 -45.26
CA ALA A 537 -52.84 27.72 -45.05
C ALA A 537 -53.43 28.29 -43.74
N THR A 538 -54.26 27.54 -43.00
CA THR A 538 -54.91 28.03 -41.76
C THR A 538 -54.60 27.03 -40.66
N ALA A 539 -53.66 27.36 -39.78
CA ALA A 539 -53.41 26.66 -38.52
C ALA A 539 -54.12 27.35 -37.38
N GLU A 540 -54.88 26.59 -36.59
CA GLU A 540 -55.44 27.09 -35.35
C GLU A 540 -54.42 26.90 -34.24
N ILE A 541 -54.00 28.02 -33.58
CA ILE A 541 -53.02 27.98 -32.47
C ILE A 541 -53.81 28.20 -31.19
N GLN A 542 -53.80 27.20 -30.33
CA GLN A 542 -54.21 27.34 -28.93
C GLN A 542 -52.96 27.62 -28.11
N SER A 543 -52.96 28.71 -27.35
CA SER A 543 -51.79 29.09 -26.52
C SER A 543 -52.25 29.50 -25.12
N VAL A 544 -51.58 28.97 -24.13
CA VAL A 544 -51.78 29.30 -22.71
C VAL A 544 -50.43 29.63 -22.08
N THR A 545 -50.38 30.75 -21.37
CA THR A 545 -49.17 31.21 -20.68
C THR A 545 -49.38 31.16 -19.16
N PHE A 546 -48.42 30.59 -18.47
CA PHE A 546 -48.34 30.60 -17.00
C PHE A 546 -47.16 31.43 -16.57
N GLU A 547 -47.37 32.29 -15.57
CA GLU A 547 -46.37 33.17 -15.02
C GLU A 547 -46.19 32.89 -13.52
N ARG A 548 -44.96 32.97 -13.05
CA ARG A 548 -44.65 32.83 -11.65
C ARG A 548 -44.66 34.18 -10.95
N SER A 549 -45.45 34.31 -9.91
CA SER A 549 -45.49 35.52 -9.09
C SER A 549 -44.18 35.71 -8.33
N GLY A 550 -43.51 36.83 -8.52
CA GLY A 550 -42.26 37.16 -7.81
C GLY A 550 -42.41 37.20 -6.28
N ASP A 551 -43.57 37.63 -5.80
CA ASP A 551 -43.78 37.81 -4.35
C ASP A 551 -44.18 36.52 -3.62
N THR A 552 -44.95 35.68 -4.27
CA THR A 552 -45.52 34.49 -3.63
C THR A 552 -44.89 33.17 -4.12
N GLY A 553 -44.19 33.22 -5.24
CA GLY A 553 -43.64 32.02 -5.89
C GLY A 553 -44.72 31.11 -6.53
N ARG A 554 -45.96 31.54 -6.56
CA ARG A 554 -47.13 30.79 -7.07
C ARG A 554 -47.25 30.94 -8.57
N TRP A 555 -47.79 29.92 -9.22
CA TRP A 555 -48.07 29.93 -10.66
C TRP A 555 -49.48 30.38 -10.92
N ASN A 556 -49.66 31.35 -11.82
CA ASN A 556 -50.95 31.84 -12.27
C ASN A 556 -51.00 31.80 -13.80
N GLN A 557 -52.16 31.51 -14.35
CA GLN A 557 -52.38 31.69 -15.78
C GLN A 557 -52.36 33.21 -16.08
N ALA A 558 -51.66 33.59 -17.15
CA ALA A 558 -51.55 35.02 -17.50
C ALA A 558 -52.93 35.68 -17.64
N GLY A 559 -53.14 36.78 -16.87
CA GLY A 559 -54.43 37.46 -16.80
C GLY A 559 -55.42 36.88 -15.80
N ALA A 560 -55.14 35.79 -15.09
CA ALA A 560 -55.98 35.25 -14.03
C ALA A 560 -55.43 35.64 -12.65
N THR A 561 -56.37 35.86 -11.70
CA THR A 561 -56.00 36.15 -10.29
C THR A 561 -55.94 34.93 -9.40
N GLU A 562 -56.40 33.80 -9.87
CA GLU A 562 -56.43 32.52 -9.12
C GLU A 562 -55.18 31.73 -9.40
N GLU A 563 -54.72 31.08 -8.35
CA GLU A 563 -53.55 30.17 -8.40
C GLU A 563 -53.88 28.90 -9.19
N ALA A 564 -53.03 28.58 -10.17
CA ALA A 564 -53.10 27.32 -10.89
C ALA A 564 -52.42 26.19 -10.07
N LYS A 565 -53.11 25.69 -9.03
CA LYS A 565 -52.54 24.76 -8.01
C LYS A 565 -51.96 23.51 -8.61
N ASP A 566 -52.60 22.91 -9.61
CA ASP A 566 -52.14 21.67 -10.24
C ASP A 566 -50.95 21.91 -11.17
N PHE A 567 -50.74 23.14 -11.61
CA PHE A 567 -49.66 23.49 -12.52
C PHE A 567 -48.27 23.41 -11.87
N ALA A 568 -48.19 23.63 -10.55
CA ALA A 568 -46.91 23.47 -9.83
C ALA A 568 -46.33 22.06 -9.95
N LEU A 569 -47.18 21.01 -9.95
CA LEU A 569 -46.76 19.63 -10.16
C LEU A 569 -46.27 19.38 -11.59
N ILE A 570 -46.89 20.08 -12.57
CA ILE A 570 -46.48 19.98 -13.97
C ILE A 570 -45.13 20.67 -14.17
N VAL A 571 -44.98 21.89 -13.59
CA VAL A 571 -43.69 22.60 -13.63
C VAL A 571 -42.57 21.78 -13.00
N ASP A 572 -42.83 21.06 -11.91
CA ASP A 572 -41.84 20.18 -11.29
C ASP A 572 -41.36 19.10 -12.27
N ARG A 573 -42.23 18.59 -13.12
CA ARG A 573 -41.86 17.65 -14.19
C ARG A 573 -41.18 18.36 -15.37
N LEU A 574 -41.61 19.55 -15.76
CA LEU A 574 -41.05 20.30 -16.87
C LEU A 574 -39.66 20.87 -16.58
N ARG A 575 -39.35 21.22 -15.32
CA ARG A 575 -38.03 21.74 -14.94
C ARG A 575 -36.89 20.74 -15.00
N SER A 576 -37.20 19.45 -14.90
CA SER A 576 -36.19 18.35 -14.91
C SER A 576 -36.73 17.21 -15.78
N ILE A 577 -36.59 17.36 -17.09
CA ILE A 577 -36.99 16.32 -18.04
C ILE A 577 -35.83 15.31 -18.21
N LYS A 578 -36.14 14.05 -17.90
CA LYS A 578 -35.26 12.94 -18.14
C LYS A 578 -35.92 11.97 -19.12
N THR A 579 -35.14 11.45 -20.06
CA THR A 579 -35.64 10.45 -20.99
C THR A 579 -35.46 9.04 -20.44
N LEU A 580 -36.35 8.13 -20.78
CA LEU A 580 -36.16 6.69 -20.58
C LEU A 580 -35.12 6.14 -21.54
N THR A 581 -35.24 6.52 -22.80
CA THR A 581 -34.34 6.10 -23.89
C THR A 581 -34.24 7.21 -24.91
N TRP A 582 -33.14 7.28 -25.64
CA TRP A 582 -32.98 8.10 -26.83
C TRP A 582 -33.31 7.27 -28.07
N ASP A 583 -34.21 7.77 -28.90
CA ASP A 583 -34.45 7.24 -30.23
C ASP A 583 -33.56 7.99 -31.23
N LEU A 584 -32.53 7.30 -31.70
CA LEU A 584 -31.51 7.86 -32.57
C LEU A 584 -31.81 7.59 -34.07
N ASP A 585 -32.83 6.81 -34.38
CA ASP A 585 -33.18 6.45 -35.73
C ASP A 585 -34.13 7.46 -36.42
N GLU A 586 -34.77 7.09 -37.54
CA GLU A 586 -35.69 7.96 -38.27
C GLU A 586 -36.83 8.48 -37.38
N ARG A 587 -37.10 9.77 -37.45
CA ARG A 587 -38.07 10.49 -36.61
C ARG A 587 -39.44 10.55 -37.30
N PRO A 588 -40.42 9.69 -36.97
CA PRO A 588 -41.80 9.90 -37.42
C PRO A 588 -42.31 11.21 -36.84
N ALA A 589 -43.21 11.85 -37.54
CA ALA A 589 -43.85 13.10 -37.05
C ALA A 589 -44.50 12.88 -35.69
N LEU A 590 -44.39 13.84 -34.77
CA LEU A 590 -45.07 13.79 -33.49
C LEU A 590 -46.59 13.77 -33.68
N SER A 591 -47.26 12.96 -32.91
CA SER A 591 -48.74 12.93 -32.89
C SER A 591 -49.25 13.99 -31.90
N ALA A 592 -50.16 14.85 -32.35
CA ALA A 592 -50.76 15.93 -31.55
C ALA A 592 -49.75 16.74 -30.73
N PRO A 593 -48.76 17.39 -31.37
CA PRO A 593 -47.63 17.98 -30.67
C PRO A 593 -48.08 19.19 -29.85
N ILE A 594 -47.53 19.31 -28.63
CA ILE A 594 -47.61 20.47 -27.76
C ILE A 594 -46.22 21.06 -27.66
N GLN A 595 -46.04 22.32 -28.10
CA GLN A 595 -44.78 23.04 -27.89
C GLN A 595 -44.77 23.66 -26.50
N VAL A 596 -43.71 23.45 -25.78
CA VAL A 596 -43.47 24.00 -24.45
C VAL A 596 -42.29 24.94 -24.52
N THR A 597 -42.49 26.18 -24.08
CA THR A 597 -41.43 27.18 -23.97
C THR A 597 -41.23 27.56 -22.50
N LEU A 598 -40.03 27.30 -21.99
CA LEU A 598 -39.62 27.71 -20.65
C LEU A 598 -38.73 28.95 -20.72
N ASN A 599 -39.08 30.03 -20.04
CA ASN A 599 -38.24 31.18 -19.90
C ASN A 599 -37.52 31.18 -18.54
N VAL A 600 -36.22 31.18 -18.58
CA VAL A 600 -35.33 31.20 -17.41
C VAL A 600 -34.59 32.53 -17.41
N PRO A 601 -34.88 33.44 -16.47
CA PRO A 601 -34.21 34.72 -16.40
C PRO A 601 -32.72 34.59 -16.03
N ALA A 602 -31.95 35.65 -16.38
CA ALA A 602 -30.54 35.71 -16.01
C ALA A 602 -30.35 35.74 -14.49
N GLU A 603 -29.33 35.06 -14.01
CA GLU A 603 -28.89 35.18 -12.62
C GLU A 603 -28.13 36.48 -12.40
N PRO A 604 -28.45 37.26 -11.33
CA PRO A 604 -27.70 38.46 -11.02
C PRO A 604 -26.28 38.12 -10.54
N GLY A 605 -25.29 38.89 -11.01
CA GLY A 605 -23.92 38.83 -10.55
C GLY A 605 -22.88 38.48 -11.63
N PRO A 606 -21.58 38.69 -11.37
CA PRO A 606 -20.54 38.56 -12.39
C PRO A 606 -20.26 37.10 -12.84
N ARG A 607 -20.79 36.10 -12.12
CA ARG A 607 -20.74 34.67 -12.48
C ARG A 607 -22.15 34.10 -12.72
N GLY A 608 -23.17 34.93 -12.79
CA GLY A 608 -24.54 34.51 -13.05
C GLY A 608 -24.72 33.96 -14.45
N ARG A 609 -25.61 32.99 -14.62
CA ARG A 609 -25.95 32.42 -15.91
C ARG A 609 -26.79 33.41 -16.71
N PRO A 610 -26.63 33.50 -18.04
CA PRO A 610 -27.47 34.37 -18.87
C PRO A 610 -28.94 33.92 -18.85
N ALA A 611 -29.82 34.81 -19.29
CA ALA A 611 -31.22 34.43 -19.55
C ALA A 611 -31.27 33.39 -20.67
N GLU A 612 -32.13 32.39 -20.52
CA GLU A 612 -32.28 31.31 -21.47
C GLU A 612 -33.75 31.04 -21.78
N THR A 613 -34.05 30.70 -23.02
CA THR A 613 -35.38 30.24 -23.45
C THR A 613 -35.21 28.82 -24.00
N VAL A 614 -35.88 27.87 -23.36
CA VAL A 614 -35.85 26.46 -23.77
C VAL A 614 -37.16 26.13 -24.44
N VAL A 615 -37.08 25.61 -25.66
CA VAL A 615 -38.26 25.19 -26.43
C VAL A 615 -38.14 23.71 -26.76
N PHE A 616 -39.18 22.96 -26.45
CA PHE A 616 -39.27 21.55 -26.81
C PHE A 616 -40.74 21.20 -27.16
N THR A 617 -40.91 20.13 -27.89
CA THR A 617 -42.22 19.67 -28.35
C THR A 617 -42.47 18.25 -27.85
N ILE A 618 -43.59 18.03 -27.19
CA ILE A 618 -44.00 16.72 -26.68
C ILE A 618 -45.15 16.20 -27.54
N GLY A 619 -45.04 14.96 -28.02
CA GLY A 619 -46.09 14.26 -28.76
C GLY A 619 -46.87 13.29 -27.89
N ASN A 620 -48.04 12.90 -28.35
CA ASN A 620 -48.87 11.91 -27.69
C ASN A 620 -48.28 10.49 -27.86
N GLY A 621 -47.94 9.84 -26.76
CA GLY A 621 -47.47 8.46 -26.70
C GLY A 621 -48.54 7.40 -26.61
N ALA A 622 -49.81 7.77 -26.43
CA ALA A 622 -50.98 6.84 -26.38
C ALA A 622 -50.78 5.59 -25.50
N GLY A 623 -50.25 5.79 -24.29
CA GLY A 623 -49.95 4.71 -23.33
C GLY A 623 -48.54 4.10 -23.46
N ALA A 624 -47.76 4.53 -24.43
CA ALA A 624 -46.33 4.33 -24.58
C ALA A 624 -45.57 5.55 -23.96
N PRO A 625 -44.23 5.52 -23.87
CA PRO A 625 -43.48 6.73 -23.52
C PRO A 625 -43.79 7.92 -24.43
N ASP A 626 -44.01 9.09 -23.86
CA ASP A 626 -44.29 10.33 -24.61
C ASP A 626 -43.04 10.77 -25.38
N PRO A 627 -43.04 10.85 -26.70
CA PRO A 627 -41.90 11.30 -27.47
C PRO A 627 -41.71 12.83 -27.34
N CYS A 628 -40.49 13.25 -27.16
CA CYS A 628 -40.13 14.68 -26.99
C CYS A 628 -39.02 15.07 -27.98
N GLU A 629 -39.21 16.16 -28.68
CA GLU A 629 -38.20 16.77 -29.55
C GLU A 629 -37.80 18.14 -29.00
N LEU A 630 -36.47 18.36 -28.88
CA LEU A 630 -35.93 19.67 -28.57
C LEU A 630 -35.75 20.49 -29.83
N THR A 631 -36.23 21.71 -29.85
CA THR A 631 -36.06 22.65 -30.94
C THR A 631 -34.67 23.29 -30.90
N PRO A 632 -34.09 23.68 -32.05
CA PRO A 632 -32.67 23.66 -32.33
C PRO A 632 -31.87 24.81 -31.76
N ALA A 633 -31.55 24.81 -30.53
CA ALA A 633 -30.44 25.67 -30.02
C ALA A 633 -29.60 24.97 -28.97
N SER A 634 -29.92 23.73 -28.64
CA SER A 634 -29.18 22.98 -27.61
C SER A 634 -28.32 21.89 -28.25
N ASP A 635 -27.27 21.51 -27.56
CA ASP A 635 -26.41 20.37 -27.86
C ASP A 635 -27.18 19.06 -28.05
N ALA A 636 -28.46 19.02 -27.70
CA ALA A 636 -29.34 17.87 -27.84
C ALA A 636 -29.88 17.64 -29.24
N LYS A 637 -29.66 18.55 -30.17
CA LYS A 637 -30.14 18.45 -31.57
C LYS A 637 -29.77 17.13 -32.25
N ASP A 638 -28.59 16.66 -31.98
CA ASP A 638 -28.03 15.46 -32.60
C ASP A 638 -28.32 14.18 -31.82
N ARG A 639 -28.90 14.27 -30.60
CA ARG A 639 -29.25 13.12 -29.79
C ARG A 639 -30.46 12.33 -30.28
N GLY A 640 -31.28 12.89 -31.17
CA GLY A 640 -32.49 12.24 -31.59
C GLY A 640 -33.69 12.66 -30.75
N ARG A 641 -34.68 11.76 -30.66
CA ARG A 641 -35.89 11.96 -29.89
C ARG A 641 -35.78 11.34 -28.51
N ALA A 642 -36.12 12.09 -27.48
CA ALA A 642 -36.25 11.60 -26.12
C ALA A 642 -37.59 10.88 -25.94
N ASN A 643 -37.60 9.71 -25.29
CA ASN A 643 -38.79 8.99 -24.89
C ASN A 643 -39.04 9.22 -23.41
N LEU A 644 -40.02 10.04 -23.08
CA LEU A 644 -40.34 10.44 -21.71
C LEU A 644 -41.19 9.39 -20.99
N PHE A 645 -41.39 9.56 -19.69
CA PHE A 645 -42.39 8.79 -18.98
C PHE A 645 -43.79 9.14 -19.47
N PRO A 646 -44.70 8.17 -19.61
CA PRO A 646 -46.07 8.42 -20.12
C PRO A 646 -46.86 9.34 -19.18
N GLY A 647 -47.77 10.12 -19.75
CA GLY A 647 -48.73 10.94 -19.03
C GLY A 647 -48.31 12.38 -18.85
N LEU A 648 -47.15 12.83 -19.35
CA LEU A 648 -46.80 14.25 -19.36
C LEU A 648 -47.59 15.00 -20.43
N TRP A 649 -47.77 14.41 -21.62
CA TRP A 649 -48.58 14.95 -22.70
C TRP A 649 -50.04 15.12 -22.27
N ASP A 650 -50.64 14.10 -21.63
CA ASP A 650 -52.02 14.17 -21.13
C ASP A 650 -52.20 15.32 -20.13
N ALA A 651 -51.24 15.52 -19.24
CA ALA A 651 -51.25 16.56 -18.26
C ALA A 651 -51.18 17.97 -18.90
N LEU A 652 -50.43 18.12 -19.99
CA LEU A 652 -50.34 19.37 -20.75
C LEU A 652 -51.56 19.62 -21.63
N ASP A 653 -52.14 18.55 -22.19
CA ASP A 653 -53.36 18.58 -23.04
C ASP A 653 -54.58 19.12 -22.30
N HIS A 654 -54.73 18.81 -21.00
CA HIS A 654 -55.76 19.31 -20.16
C HIS A 654 -55.68 20.84 -19.84
N LEU A 655 -54.51 21.42 -20.04
CA LEU A 655 -54.28 22.85 -19.77
C LEU A 655 -54.55 23.73 -20.98
N LEU A 656 -54.50 23.19 -22.17
CA LEU A 656 -54.82 23.83 -23.46
C LEU A 656 -56.26 23.73 -23.79
#